data_3fd6ae714bcbdb066f1b259cd8cae370
#
_entry.id   3fd6ae714bcbdb066f1b259cd8cae370
#
_cell.length_a   1.000
_cell.length_b   1.000
_cell.length_c   1.000
_cell.angle_alpha   90.00
_cell.angle_beta   90.00
_cell.angle_gamma   90.00
#
_symmetry.space_group_name_H-M   'P 1'
#
loop_
_entity.id
_entity.type
_entity.pdbx_description
1 polymer ?
#
loop_
_entity_poly.entity_id
_entity_poly.type
_entity_poly.pdbx_seq_one_letter_code
_entity_poly.pdbx_strand_id
1 'polypeptide(L)'
;MSKAFREAFPTLKLEEELEGLLDTTEVTKISANHEHTHIRIYLRAKRLIFKKNIWKLEKAITEQIFQNRAIQVKIIESYELSEQYTPKSLIEVYKDSILDELNAYSVLEYNLLRTADMEFPEEDRLILTMDETIIAKTRTDEIIEFLEKVICERCGMNLKIFPQYRKPQESKYRKNSEEQIRQEVAGIVARTKLVMEGKSQETEEKEKTVETEEKTKTIAKTAGNRADASKNGTNYAKPKQKFEKRGEFRRKFESDNGKKSMNPDVIYGRDFEEESMEIEKIDGPIGEVVIRGKILSVDTREIRNEKTIIIFSVTDFTDTIVLKIFARNDDVPELLKEISGGKFVRVKGVATIDKFDSELTIGSIVGIKKCADFTTVRMDTSVEKRIELHCHTKMSDMDGVSDVKDIVKRAMKWGHKAIAITDHGDVQAFPDANHTVPSDSDFKVIYGVEAYLVDDLKGMVTDSQNQDLDADYVVFDLETTGFSPETNRIIEIGAVKVQNGKIVDKFSTFVNPQVPIPFRIEQLTSINDSMVIDAPVIADILPEFMKFCEGCVMVAHNADFDMSFIKKNCQRLDIPCKPTIVDTVALARVLLPNLNRFKLDTVAKALGVSLENHHRAVDDAGCTAEIFVKFIEMLRERGMSTLDEVNAMGTSSVQNVQKMPTYHAIILATCDQGRTNLYKLISLAHIKYYHRRPRIPKSEFIRYRDGLLIGSACEAGELYRAILNGRPEEEISRLVNFYDYLEIQPLGNNAFLVRDEDSPVASNDDLIEINKKIVRLGEQFHKPVVATFR
;
A
#
# COMPACT_ATOMS: atom_id res chain seq x y z
N MET A 1 7.68 -3.99 45.64
CA MET A 1 8.53 -2.88 45.16
C MET A 1 8.58 -2.99 43.65
N SER A 2 8.20 -1.95 42.94
CA SER A 2 8.35 -1.87 41.48
C SER A 2 9.84 -1.82 41.11
N LYS A 3 10.21 -2.34 39.97
CA LYS A 3 11.56 -2.28 39.39
C LYS A 3 11.52 -1.76 38.00
N ALA A 4 12.53 -0.97 37.62
CA ALA A 4 12.67 -0.59 36.22
C ALA A 4 12.69 -1.83 35.33
N PHE A 5 12.11 -1.73 34.12
CA PHE A 5 11.98 -2.87 33.20
C PHE A 5 13.35 -3.54 32.92
N ARG A 6 14.40 -2.74 32.68
CA ARG A 6 15.76 -3.24 32.42
C ARG A 6 16.39 -3.94 33.64
N GLU A 7 16.05 -3.52 34.86
CA GLU A 7 16.50 -4.21 36.07
C GLU A 7 15.76 -5.53 36.29
N ALA A 8 14.51 -5.62 35.86
CA ALA A 8 13.73 -6.85 35.93
C ALA A 8 14.16 -7.89 34.88
N PHE A 9 14.59 -7.43 33.72
CA PHE A 9 14.98 -8.27 32.57
C PHE A 9 16.35 -7.87 31.99
N PRO A 10 17.46 -7.99 32.72
CA PRO A 10 18.77 -7.46 32.32
C PRO A 10 19.41 -8.17 31.12
N THR A 11 18.96 -9.38 30.77
CA THR A 11 19.52 -10.19 29.69
C THR A 11 18.67 -10.16 28.42
N LEU A 12 17.51 -9.50 28.44
CA LEU A 12 16.60 -9.42 27.31
C LEU A 12 17.18 -8.44 26.28
N LYS A 13 17.26 -8.87 25.02
CA LYS A 13 17.69 -8.06 23.88
C LYS A 13 16.47 -7.66 23.08
N LEU A 14 16.30 -6.38 22.87
CA LEU A 14 15.18 -5.80 22.13
C LEU A 14 15.71 -4.93 21.00
N GLU A 15 14.83 -4.54 20.10
CA GLU A 15 15.09 -3.52 19.07
C GLU A 15 15.25 -2.15 19.78
N GLU A 16 16.10 -1.27 19.26
CA GLU A 16 16.47 0.01 19.87
C GLU A 16 15.25 0.89 20.19
N GLU A 17 14.28 0.92 19.27
CA GLU A 17 13.01 1.65 19.43
C GLU A 17 12.18 1.11 20.61
N LEU A 18 12.05 -0.22 20.70
CA LEU A 18 11.31 -0.86 21.78
C LEU A 18 12.03 -0.70 23.13
N GLU A 19 13.37 -0.70 23.13
CA GLU A 19 14.17 -0.39 24.33
C GLU A 19 13.88 1.03 24.84
N GLY A 20 13.87 2.04 23.96
CA GLY A 20 13.55 3.42 24.30
C GLY A 20 12.14 3.61 24.90
N LEU A 21 11.15 2.90 24.36
CA LEU A 21 9.78 2.91 24.90
C LEU A 21 9.70 2.36 26.34
N LEU A 22 10.61 1.45 26.70
CA LEU A 22 10.62 0.79 28.00
C LEU A 22 11.50 1.49 29.05
N ASP A 23 12.24 2.52 28.69
CA ASP A 23 13.14 3.24 29.63
C ASP A 23 12.42 3.83 30.84
N THR A 24 11.18 4.28 30.66
CA THR A 24 10.33 4.83 31.74
C THR A 24 9.30 3.82 32.25
N THR A 25 9.44 2.55 31.89
CA THR A 25 8.48 1.49 32.27
C THR A 25 8.94 0.70 33.45
N GLU A 26 8.04 0.46 34.40
CA GLU A 26 8.29 -0.31 35.61
C GLU A 26 7.54 -1.65 35.59
N VAL A 27 8.19 -2.69 36.09
CA VAL A 27 7.55 -3.97 36.40
C VAL A 27 7.03 -3.89 37.84
N THR A 28 5.71 -3.84 37.99
CA THR A 28 5.07 -3.70 39.31
C THR A 28 4.85 -5.06 39.99
N LYS A 29 4.58 -6.11 39.21
CA LYS A 29 4.28 -7.45 39.68
C LYS A 29 4.56 -8.49 38.59
N ILE A 30 5.03 -9.66 39.01
CA ILE A 30 5.06 -10.87 38.19
C ILE A 30 4.29 -11.94 38.93
N SER A 31 3.37 -12.63 38.26
CA SER A 31 2.62 -13.75 38.84
C SER A 31 2.59 -14.94 37.87
N ALA A 32 2.58 -16.15 38.44
CA ALA A 32 2.46 -17.37 37.67
C ALA A 32 1.23 -18.15 38.16
N ASN A 33 0.62 -18.95 37.27
CA ASN A 33 -0.37 -19.92 37.71
C ASN A 33 0.28 -21.06 38.50
N HIS A 34 -0.52 -21.88 39.18
CA HIS A 34 -0.04 -22.97 40.05
C HIS A 34 0.83 -24.00 39.29
N GLU A 35 0.58 -24.18 38.01
CA GLU A 35 1.29 -25.13 37.12
C GLU A 35 2.53 -24.51 36.45
N HIS A 36 2.81 -23.22 36.67
CA HIS A 36 3.90 -22.46 36.04
C HIS A 36 3.88 -22.50 34.51
N THR A 37 2.71 -22.68 33.90
CA THR A 37 2.51 -22.68 32.44
C THR A 37 2.16 -21.30 31.89
N HIS A 38 1.64 -20.42 32.75
CA HIS A 38 1.24 -19.06 32.39
C HIS A 38 1.87 -18.05 33.35
N ILE A 39 2.56 -17.06 32.77
CA ILE A 39 3.18 -15.96 33.52
C ILE A 39 2.50 -14.66 33.13
N ARG A 40 2.06 -13.89 34.11
CA ARG A 40 1.54 -12.53 33.93
C ARG A 40 2.55 -11.53 34.45
N ILE A 41 2.94 -10.57 33.61
CA ILE A 41 3.86 -9.48 33.94
C ILE A 41 3.04 -8.19 33.94
N TYR A 42 3.01 -7.49 35.06
CA TYR A 42 2.27 -6.23 35.16
C TYR A 42 3.26 -5.09 34.96
N LEU A 43 3.02 -4.29 33.91
CA LEU A 43 3.80 -3.12 33.57
C LEU A 43 3.05 -1.85 33.93
N ARG A 44 3.81 -0.86 34.38
CA ARG A 44 3.36 0.51 34.54
C ARG A 44 4.26 1.39 33.69
N ALA A 45 3.65 2.10 32.72
CA ALA A 45 4.38 2.97 31.82
C ALA A 45 3.83 4.40 31.86
N LYS A 46 4.70 5.37 31.64
CA LYS A 46 4.30 6.78 31.53
C LYS A 46 3.91 7.19 30.10
N ARG A 47 4.00 6.26 29.15
CA ARG A 47 3.72 6.42 27.73
C ARG A 47 2.91 5.26 27.22
N LEU A 48 2.12 5.50 26.18
CA LEU A 48 1.40 4.45 25.49
C LEU A 48 2.36 3.52 24.74
N ILE A 49 2.21 2.24 24.95
CA ILE A 49 2.92 1.20 24.21
C ILE A 49 1.89 0.49 23.33
N PHE A 50 2.06 0.58 22.02
CA PHE A 50 1.13 -0.05 21.06
C PHE A 50 1.07 -1.57 21.28
N LYS A 51 -0.09 -2.15 21.10
CA LYS A 51 -0.33 -3.59 21.36
C LYS A 51 0.58 -4.51 20.58
N LYS A 52 0.93 -4.15 19.35
CA LYS A 52 1.93 -4.88 18.56
C LYS A 52 3.30 -4.96 19.26
N ASN A 53 3.72 -3.88 19.91
CA ASN A 53 4.98 -3.84 20.67
C ASN A 53 4.88 -4.67 21.96
N ILE A 54 3.72 -4.67 22.61
CA ILE A 54 3.46 -5.57 23.74
C ILE A 54 3.58 -7.03 23.31
N TRP A 55 3.00 -7.42 22.18
CA TRP A 55 3.09 -8.78 21.64
C TRP A 55 4.52 -9.15 21.23
N LYS A 56 5.28 -8.23 20.62
CA LYS A 56 6.72 -8.42 20.35
C LYS A 56 7.48 -8.68 21.64
N LEU A 57 7.16 -7.94 22.70
CA LEU A 57 7.78 -8.09 24.00
C LEU A 57 7.41 -9.42 24.68
N GLU A 58 6.15 -9.83 24.67
CA GLU A 58 5.68 -11.15 25.14
C GLU A 58 6.43 -12.27 24.42
N LYS A 59 6.59 -12.17 23.11
CA LYS A 59 7.34 -13.10 22.29
C LYS A 59 8.83 -13.13 22.65
N ALA A 60 9.47 -11.97 22.73
CA ALA A 60 10.89 -11.86 23.05
C ALA A 60 11.21 -12.44 24.44
N ILE A 61 10.37 -12.17 25.45
CA ILE A 61 10.51 -12.74 26.80
C ILE A 61 10.33 -14.26 26.75
N THR A 62 9.35 -14.75 26.02
CA THR A 62 9.10 -16.19 25.89
C THR A 62 10.29 -16.90 25.22
N GLU A 63 10.80 -16.37 24.13
CA GLU A 63 11.86 -16.99 23.32
C GLU A 63 13.25 -16.89 23.99
N GLN A 64 13.56 -15.76 24.64
CA GLN A 64 14.90 -15.53 25.18
C GLN A 64 15.06 -16.01 26.63
N ILE A 65 14.01 -15.89 27.45
CA ILE A 65 14.09 -16.23 28.90
C ILE A 65 13.57 -17.65 29.19
N PHE A 66 12.48 -18.06 28.49
CA PHE A 66 11.82 -19.33 28.77
C PHE A 66 12.10 -20.40 27.68
N GLN A 67 13.27 -20.34 27.05
CA GLN A 67 13.73 -21.30 26.04
C GLN A 67 13.42 -22.76 26.47
N ASN A 68 12.81 -23.53 25.56
CA ASN A 68 12.46 -24.93 25.78
C ASN A 68 11.38 -25.26 26.82
N ARG A 69 10.59 -24.28 27.28
CA ARG A 69 9.43 -24.52 28.16
C ARG A 69 8.15 -24.05 27.43
N ALA A 70 7.07 -24.84 27.54
CA ALA A 70 5.75 -24.46 27.05
C ALA A 70 5.10 -23.44 28.00
N ILE A 71 5.71 -22.26 28.15
CA ILE A 71 5.25 -21.17 29.01
C ILE A 71 4.65 -20.09 28.14
N GLN A 72 3.44 -19.65 28.47
CA GLN A 72 2.81 -18.49 27.85
C GLN A 72 3.03 -17.26 28.74
N VAL A 73 3.61 -16.23 28.17
CA VAL A 73 3.80 -14.94 28.83
C VAL A 73 2.69 -14.00 28.37
N LYS A 74 2.04 -13.34 29.33
CA LYS A 74 1.04 -12.31 29.09
C LYS A 74 1.42 -11.05 29.85
N ILE A 75 1.47 -9.92 29.14
CA ILE A 75 1.72 -8.60 29.72
C ILE A 75 0.37 -7.94 30.01
N ILE A 76 0.28 -7.33 31.18
CA ILE A 76 -0.85 -6.51 31.60
C ILE A 76 -0.29 -5.12 31.84
N GLU A 77 -0.59 -4.22 30.93
CA GLU A 77 -0.14 -2.85 30.95
C GLU A 77 -1.10 -1.92 31.71
N SER A 78 -0.54 -0.94 32.40
CA SER A 78 -1.25 0.21 32.98
C SER A 78 -0.44 1.47 32.69
N TYR A 79 -1.12 2.59 32.51
CA TYR A 79 -0.51 3.84 32.06
C TYR A 79 -0.74 4.96 33.07
N GLU A 80 0.30 5.74 33.34
CA GLU A 80 0.25 7.02 34.04
C GLU A 80 0.60 8.13 33.03
N LEU A 81 -0.39 8.52 32.22
CA LEU A 81 -0.20 9.43 31.11
C LEU A 81 -0.12 10.88 31.58
N SER A 82 0.48 11.76 30.76
CA SER A 82 0.53 13.20 31.01
C SER A 82 -0.87 13.85 30.93
N GLU A 83 -1.01 15.03 31.50
CA GLU A 83 -2.27 15.81 31.45
C GLU A 83 -2.68 16.27 30.04
N GLN A 84 -1.80 16.13 29.04
CA GLN A 84 -2.12 16.35 27.62
C GLN A 84 -3.08 15.28 27.04
N TYR A 85 -3.17 14.10 27.69
CA TYR A 85 -4.08 13.06 27.26
C TYR A 85 -5.48 13.31 27.79
N THR A 86 -6.42 13.57 26.91
CA THR A 86 -7.85 13.46 27.14
C THR A 86 -8.39 12.15 26.57
N PRO A 87 -9.57 11.64 26.97
CA PRO A 87 -10.19 10.47 26.33
C PRO A 87 -10.28 10.57 24.80
N LYS A 88 -10.53 11.76 24.29
CA LYS A 88 -10.57 12.05 22.86
C LYS A 88 -9.19 11.89 22.21
N SER A 89 -8.16 12.57 22.72
CA SER A 89 -6.80 12.49 22.17
C SER A 89 -6.20 11.08 22.35
N LEU A 90 -6.54 10.37 23.43
CA LEU A 90 -6.16 8.98 23.63
C LEU A 90 -6.73 8.09 22.51
N ILE A 91 -8.02 8.20 22.21
CA ILE A 91 -8.62 7.41 21.12
C ILE A 91 -8.00 7.78 19.77
N GLU A 92 -7.80 9.06 19.46
CA GLU A 92 -7.18 9.49 18.22
C GLU A 92 -5.77 8.89 18.02
N VAL A 93 -4.96 8.86 19.07
CA VAL A 93 -3.57 8.33 19.02
C VAL A 93 -3.51 6.80 19.11
N TYR A 94 -4.41 6.17 19.90
CA TYR A 94 -4.31 4.75 20.25
C TYR A 94 -5.36 3.86 19.57
N LYS A 95 -6.20 4.42 18.67
CA LYS A 95 -7.29 3.73 17.99
C LYS A 95 -6.85 2.43 17.31
N ASP A 96 -5.73 2.47 16.59
CA ASP A 96 -5.25 1.30 15.88
C ASP A 96 -4.84 0.17 16.83
N SER A 97 -4.21 0.53 17.96
CA SER A 97 -3.86 -0.43 19.00
C SER A 97 -5.09 -1.05 19.66
N ILE A 98 -6.14 -0.26 19.89
CA ILE A 98 -7.44 -0.70 20.40
C ILE A 98 -8.08 -1.69 19.40
N LEU A 99 -8.07 -1.34 18.12
CA LEU A 99 -8.60 -2.18 17.05
C LEU A 99 -7.79 -3.47 16.86
N ASP A 100 -6.47 -3.42 16.91
CA ASP A 100 -5.60 -4.60 16.84
C ASP A 100 -5.91 -5.58 18.01
N GLU A 101 -6.06 -5.07 19.23
CA GLU A 101 -6.39 -5.89 20.41
C GLU A 101 -7.78 -6.49 20.28
N LEU A 102 -8.76 -5.70 19.84
CA LEU A 102 -10.14 -6.18 19.65
C LEU A 102 -10.22 -7.22 18.54
N ASN A 103 -9.48 -7.05 17.44
CA ASN A 103 -9.40 -8.02 16.35
C ASN A 103 -8.81 -9.37 16.80
N ALA A 104 -7.81 -9.33 17.69
CA ALA A 104 -7.26 -10.54 18.28
C ALA A 104 -8.24 -11.24 19.24
N TYR A 105 -9.17 -10.50 19.82
CA TYR A 105 -10.20 -11.01 20.73
C TYR A 105 -11.45 -11.47 19.97
N SER A 106 -11.99 -10.63 19.09
CA SER A 106 -13.20 -10.91 18.31
C SER A 106 -13.28 -10.10 17.03
N VAL A 107 -13.33 -10.78 15.90
CA VAL A 107 -13.45 -10.17 14.57
C VAL A 107 -14.80 -9.46 14.39
N LEU A 108 -15.85 -9.86 15.10
CA LEU A 108 -17.18 -9.24 14.98
C LEU A 108 -17.20 -7.85 15.60
N GLU A 109 -16.77 -7.74 16.87
CA GLU A 109 -16.67 -6.45 17.58
C GLU A 109 -15.66 -5.52 16.92
N TYR A 110 -14.53 -6.06 16.41
CA TYR A 110 -13.56 -5.31 15.61
C TYR A 110 -14.22 -4.64 14.40
N ASN A 111 -15.00 -5.37 13.60
CA ASN A 111 -15.66 -4.80 12.43
C ASN A 111 -16.72 -3.76 12.81
N LEU A 112 -17.43 -3.96 13.90
CA LEU A 112 -18.41 -2.97 14.40
C LEU A 112 -17.72 -1.69 14.86
N LEU A 113 -16.69 -1.79 15.68
CA LEU A 113 -15.96 -0.63 16.21
C LEU A 113 -15.21 0.12 15.10
N ARG A 114 -14.63 -0.60 14.14
CA ARG A 114 -13.91 -0.01 13.00
C ARG A 114 -14.78 0.89 12.14
N THR A 115 -16.08 0.54 11.97
CA THR A 115 -17.02 1.27 11.13
C THR A 115 -17.89 2.25 11.94
N ALA A 116 -17.72 2.29 13.26
CA ALA A 116 -18.44 3.19 14.12
C ALA A 116 -17.90 4.62 14.04
N ASP A 117 -18.80 5.60 14.05
CA ASP A 117 -18.42 6.99 14.23
C ASP A 117 -18.31 7.31 15.73
N MET A 118 -17.27 8.03 16.08
CA MET A 118 -16.94 8.43 17.45
C MET A 118 -17.01 9.95 17.56
N GLU A 119 -17.97 10.46 18.32
CA GLU A 119 -18.14 11.89 18.54
C GLU A 119 -17.97 12.23 20.01
N PHE A 120 -17.22 13.27 20.30
CA PHE A 120 -16.99 13.79 21.65
C PHE A 120 -17.69 15.15 21.81
N PRO A 121 -18.94 15.19 22.29
CA PRO A 121 -19.62 16.45 22.61
C PRO A 121 -19.01 17.15 23.83
N GLU A 122 -18.40 16.38 24.75
CA GLU A 122 -17.70 16.81 25.96
C GLU A 122 -16.45 15.92 26.11
N GLU A 123 -15.42 16.36 26.83
CA GLU A 123 -14.16 15.63 26.96
C GLU A 123 -14.30 14.22 27.58
N ASP A 124 -15.25 14.02 28.49
CA ASP A 124 -15.52 12.77 29.18
C ASP A 124 -16.71 11.97 28.62
N ARG A 125 -17.24 12.40 27.45
CA ARG A 125 -18.44 11.82 26.86
C ARG A 125 -18.23 11.42 25.41
N LEU A 126 -18.34 10.13 25.15
CA LEU A 126 -18.26 9.55 23.81
C LEU A 126 -19.65 9.10 23.33
N ILE A 127 -20.06 9.59 22.16
CA ILE A 127 -21.19 9.05 21.42
C ILE A 127 -20.63 8.08 20.38
N LEU A 128 -20.99 6.79 20.50
CA LEU A 128 -20.57 5.73 19.62
C LEU A 128 -21.72 5.39 18.66
N THR A 129 -21.64 5.86 17.41
CA THR A 129 -22.69 5.66 16.41
C THR A 129 -22.34 4.49 15.50
N MET A 130 -23.18 3.44 15.51
CA MET A 130 -23.02 2.22 14.71
C MET A 130 -24.21 2.02 13.77
N ASP A 131 -24.00 1.23 12.71
CA ASP A 131 -25.08 0.83 11.82
C ASP A 131 -26.08 -0.10 12.55
N GLU A 132 -27.39 0.19 12.44
CA GLU A 132 -28.46 -0.56 13.10
C GLU A 132 -28.58 -1.97 12.52
N THR A 133 -27.90 -2.94 13.15
CA THR A 133 -27.96 -4.36 12.83
C THR A 133 -28.30 -5.17 14.08
N ILE A 134 -28.82 -6.38 13.93
CA ILE A 134 -29.08 -7.28 15.05
C ILE A 134 -27.77 -7.58 15.80
N ILE A 135 -26.66 -7.75 15.06
CA ILE A 135 -25.34 -8.02 15.63
C ILE A 135 -24.85 -6.81 16.44
N ALA A 136 -24.98 -5.59 15.90
CA ALA A 136 -24.58 -4.39 16.62
C ALA A 136 -25.32 -4.29 17.94
N LYS A 137 -26.67 -4.44 17.95
CA LYS A 137 -27.47 -4.35 19.17
C LYS A 137 -27.14 -5.40 20.23
N THR A 138 -26.68 -6.58 19.83
CA THR A 138 -26.33 -7.66 20.77
C THR A 138 -24.91 -7.60 21.29
N ARG A 139 -24.01 -6.86 20.61
CA ARG A 139 -22.57 -6.79 20.90
C ARG A 139 -22.08 -5.42 21.38
N THR A 140 -22.97 -4.45 21.44
CA THR A 140 -22.62 -3.07 21.86
C THR A 140 -22.07 -3.05 23.29
N ASP A 141 -22.72 -3.77 24.22
CA ASP A 141 -22.29 -3.79 25.63
C ASP A 141 -20.88 -4.36 25.79
N GLU A 142 -20.51 -5.39 25.01
CA GLU A 142 -19.16 -5.98 25.01
C GLU A 142 -18.11 -5.00 24.48
N ILE A 143 -18.47 -4.20 23.45
CA ILE A 143 -17.59 -3.15 22.91
C ILE A 143 -17.38 -2.03 23.93
N ILE A 144 -18.46 -1.61 24.61
CA ILE A 144 -18.40 -0.58 25.65
C ILE A 144 -17.52 -1.05 26.82
N GLU A 145 -17.77 -2.27 27.32
CA GLU A 145 -16.96 -2.86 28.40
C GLU A 145 -15.49 -2.95 28.03
N PHE A 146 -15.20 -3.29 26.77
CA PHE A 146 -13.81 -3.35 26.28
C PHE A 146 -13.18 -1.95 26.25
N LEU A 147 -13.87 -0.93 25.73
CA LEU A 147 -13.36 0.44 25.69
C LEU A 147 -13.20 1.02 27.11
N GLU A 148 -14.12 0.74 28.03
CA GLU A 148 -14.00 1.16 29.45
C GLU A 148 -12.78 0.50 30.11
N LYS A 149 -12.53 -0.77 29.87
CA LYS A 149 -11.31 -1.45 30.35
C LYS A 149 -10.03 -0.79 29.85
N VAL A 150 -10.00 -0.42 28.57
CA VAL A 150 -8.80 0.22 27.99
C VAL A 150 -8.64 1.65 28.50
N ILE A 151 -9.68 2.45 28.49
CA ILE A 151 -9.59 3.89 28.75
C ILE A 151 -9.66 4.18 30.26
N CYS A 152 -10.63 3.57 30.98
CA CYS A 152 -10.81 3.88 32.38
C CYS A 152 -9.90 3.06 33.29
N GLU A 153 -9.81 1.73 33.11
CA GLU A 153 -9.04 0.89 34.01
C GLU A 153 -7.53 0.91 33.69
N ARG A 154 -7.15 0.87 32.40
CA ARG A 154 -5.75 0.77 31.96
C ARG A 154 -5.07 2.14 31.93
N CYS A 155 -5.79 3.18 31.46
CA CYS A 155 -5.23 4.53 31.31
C CYS A 155 -5.69 5.51 32.41
N GLY A 156 -6.56 5.10 33.33
CA GLY A 156 -6.98 5.91 34.48
C GLY A 156 -7.88 7.10 34.16
N MET A 157 -8.51 7.14 32.98
CA MET A 157 -9.34 8.25 32.51
C MET A 157 -10.83 7.98 32.74
N ASN A 158 -11.60 9.02 32.98
CA ASN A 158 -13.05 8.90 33.08
C ASN A 158 -13.67 9.08 31.69
N LEU A 159 -14.45 8.09 31.23
CA LEU A 159 -15.20 8.17 29.98
C LEU A 159 -16.58 7.57 30.17
N LYS A 160 -17.61 8.26 29.66
CA LYS A 160 -18.98 7.76 29.56
C LYS A 160 -19.31 7.51 28.11
N ILE A 161 -19.70 6.31 27.75
CA ILE A 161 -19.96 5.90 26.38
C ILE A 161 -21.47 5.76 26.18
N PHE A 162 -22.00 6.42 25.16
CA PHE A 162 -23.40 6.41 24.79
C PHE A 162 -23.57 5.81 23.39
N PRO A 163 -24.12 4.60 23.25
CA PRO A 163 -24.34 4.03 21.94
C PRO A 163 -25.50 4.69 21.23
N GLN A 164 -25.32 4.94 19.94
CA GLN A 164 -26.37 5.37 19.01
C GLN A 164 -26.39 4.45 17.79
N TYR A 165 -27.56 4.37 17.15
CA TYR A 165 -27.72 3.53 15.96
C TYR A 165 -28.24 4.36 14.80
N ARG A 166 -27.56 4.27 13.65
CA ARG A 166 -28.01 4.87 12.40
C ARG A 166 -28.53 3.81 11.45
N LYS A 167 -29.49 4.18 10.60
CA LYS A 167 -29.90 3.29 9.51
C LYS A 167 -28.69 3.02 8.61
N PRO A 168 -28.40 1.74 8.28
CA PRO A 168 -27.30 1.40 7.39
C PRO A 168 -27.45 2.19 6.08
N GLN A 169 -26.43 2.89 5.66
CA GLN A 169 -26.42 3.49 4.33
C GLN A 169 -26.45 2.34 3.31
N GLU A 170 -27.53 2.24 2.55
CA GLU A 170 -27.57 1.31 1.42
C GLU A 170 -26.45 1.68 0.44
N SER A 171 -25.44 0.85 0.36
CA SER A 171 -24.35 1.08 -0.56
C SER A 171 -24.93 1.17 -1.99
N LYS A 172 -24.44 2.14 -2.79
CA LYS A 172 -24.82 2.25 -4.21
C LYS A 172 -24.61 0.93 -4.96
N TYR A 173 -23.65 0.13 -4.52
CA TYR A 173 -23.35 -1.19 -5.05
C TYR A 173 -24.49 -2.19 -4.77
N ARG A 174 -25.12 -2.15 -3.61
CA ARG A 174 -26.26 -3.01 -3.25
C ARG A 174 -27.51 -2.60 -4.01
N LYS A 175 -27.78 -1.30 -4.17
CA LYS A 175 -28.86 -0.78 -5.03
C LYS A 175 -28.66 -1.19 -6.48
N ASN A 176 -27.47 -1.04 -7.03
CA ASN A 176 -27.17 -1.45 -8.41
C ASN A 176 -27.25 -2.97 -8.58
N SER A 177 -26.82 -3.75 -7.59
CA SER A 177 -26.93 -5.21 -7.62
C SER A 177 -28.39 -5.68 -7.52
N GLU A 178 -29.20 -5.07 -6.65
CA GLU A 178 -30.64 -5.39 -6.55
C GLU A 178 -31.41 -4.96 -7.80
N GLU A 179 -31.00 -3.85 -8.42
CA GLU A 179 -31.59 -3.38 -9.67
C GLU A 179 -31.19 -4.26 -10.86
N GLN A 180 -29.94 -4.73 -10.91
CA GLN A 180 -29.49 -5.75 -11.87
C GLN A 180 -30.21 -7.08 -11.68
N ILE A 181 -30.34 -7.57 -10.46
CA ILE A 181 -31.12 -8.79 -10.16
C ILE A 181 -32.59 -8.61 -10.57
N ARG A 182 -33.21 -7.45 -10.30
CA ARG A 182 -34.58 -7.15 -10.76
C ARG A 182 -34.69 -7.14 -12.30
N GLN A 183 -33.70 -6.58 -13.00
CA GLN A 183 -33.68 -6.57 -14.46
C GLN A 183 -33.45 -7.98 -15.05
N GLU A 184 -32.58 -8.78 -14.42
CA GLU A 184 -32.38 -10.18 -14.81
C GLU A 184 -33.62 -11.03 -14.57
N VAL A 185 -34.27 -10.90 -13.40
CA VAL A 185 -35.53 -11.58 -13.09
C VAL A 185 -36.65 -11.15 -14.03
N ALA A 186 -36.76 -9.85 -14.34
CA ALA A 186 -37.72 -9.35 -15.33
C ALA A 186 -37.43 -9.91 -16.73
N GLY A 187 -36.17 -10.00 -17.13
CA GLY A 187 -35.72 -10.61 -18.39
C GLY A 187 -36.04 -12.12 -18.46
N ILE A 188 -35.86 -12.86 -17.37
CA ILE A 188 -36.22 -14.26 -17.28
C ILE A 188 -37.75 -14.45 -17.36
N VAL A 189 -38.50 -13.64 -16.63
CA VAL A 189 -39.97 -13.66 -16.66
C VAL A 189 -40.51 -13.33 -18.06
N ALA A 190 -39.94 -12.34 -18.75
CA ALA A 190 -40.30 -11.99 -20.13
C ALA A 190 -39.98 -13.13 -21.11
N ARG A 191 -38.81 -13.78 -21.00
CA ARG A 191 -38.43 -14.94 -21.80
C ARG A 191 -39.33 -16.15 -21.50
N THR A 192 -39.70 -16.37 -20.26
CA THR A 192 -40.62 -17.48 -19.89
C THR A 192 -42.03 -17.24 -20.41
N LYS A 193 -42.53 -15.98 -20.45
CA LYS A 193 -43.78 -15.61 -21.06
C LYS A 193 -43.77 -15.83 -22.56
N LEU A 194 -42.68 -15.39 -23.29
CA LEU A 194 -42.53 -15.64 -24.72
C LEU A 194 -42.47 -17.13 -25.07
N VAL A 195 -41.82 -17.95 -24.24
CA VAL A 195 -41.77 -19.41 -24.41
C VAL A 195 -43.13 -20.05 -24.13
N MET A 196 -43.94 -19.54 -23.19
CA MET A 196 -45.27 -20.01 -22.93
C MET A 196 -46.28 -19.57 -24.02
N GLU A 197 -46.15 -18.34 -24.49
CA GLU A 197 -46.96 -17.84 -25.63
C GLU A 197 -46.60 -18.53 -26.95
N GLY A 198 -45.29 -18.85 -27.18
CA GLY A 198 -44.86 -19.66 -28.34
C GLY A 198 -45.30 -21.10 -28.30
N LYS A 199 -45.50 -21.69 -27.11
CA LYS A 199 -46.03 -23.03 -26.95
C LYS A 199 -47.55 -23.11 -27.12
N SER A 200 -48.28 -22.00 -26.93
CA SER A 200 -49.71 -21.94 -27.20
C SER A 200 -50.03 -21.81 -28.69
N GLN A 201 -49.11 -21.34 -29.55
CA GLN A 201 -49.31 -21.34 -31.03
C GLN A 201 -48.87 -22.61 -31.73
N GLU A 202 -48.02 -23.46 -31.09
CA GLU A 202 -47.66 -24.78 -31.67
C GLU A 202 -48.64 -25.91 -31.26
N THR A 203 -49.56 -25.66 -30.35
CA THR A 203 -50.54 -26.66 -29.90
C THR A 203 -51.87 -26.68 -30.66
N GLU A 204 -52.10 -25.67 -31.55
CA GLU A 204 -53.33 -25.67 -32.39
C GLU A 204 -53.16 -26.32 -33.79
N GLU A 205 -51.93 -26.72 -34.20
CA GLU A 205 -51.69 -27.36 -35.50
C GLU A 205 -51.41 -28.86 -35.50
N LYS A 206 -51.43 -29.56 -34.33
CA LYS A 206 -51.17 -31.01 -34.25
C LYS A 206 -52.16 -31.79 -33.36
N GLU A 207 -53.47 -31.52 -33.49
CA GLU A 207 -54.50 -32.43 -33.11
C GLU A 207 -55.19 -33.02 -34.34
N LYS A 208 -54.51 -33.92 -35.03
CA LYS A 208 -55.13 -35.01 -35.84
C LYS A 208 -54.07 -36.08 -36.00
N THR A 209 -54.37 -37.15 -35.43
CA THR A 209 -53.98 -38.55 -35.61
C THR A 209 -53.29 -39.22 -34.41
N VAL A 210 -54.08 -40.16 -33.96
CA VAL A 210 -53.80 -41.52 -33.47
C VAL A 210 -53.65 -41.70 -31.98
N GLU A 211 -54.77 -42.20 -31.41
CA GLU A 211 -54.91 -43.03 -30.21
C GLU A 211 -53.93 -44.19 -30.16
N THR A 212 -53.59 -44.58 -28.99
CA THR A 212 -53.69 -45.83 -28.33
C THR A 212 -52.58 -46.19 -27.37
N GLU A 213 -53.00 -46.57 -26.17
CA GLU A 213 -52.52 -47.46 -25.14
C GLU A 213 -51.47 -46.91 -24.09
N GLU A 214 -51.98 -46.60 -22.92
CA GLU A 214 -52.23 -47.35 -21.66
C GLU A 214 -51.00 -48.19 -21.19
N LYS A 215 -50.47 -47.96 -20.06
CA LYS A 215 -50.86 -48.35 -18.66
C LYS A 215 -49.79 -48.04 -17.62
N THR A 216 -50.17 -47.30 -16.63
CA THR A 216 -50.18 -47.60 -15.17
C THR A 216 -48.88 -48.04 -14.47
N LYS A 217 -48.42 -47.33 -13.46
CA LYS A 217 -48.74 -47.33 -12.02
C LYS A 217 -47.73 -46.48 -11.25
N THR A 218 -48.13 -45.46 -10.60
CA THR A 218 -48.64 -45.27 -9.23
C THR A 218 -47.70 -45.75 -8.09
N ILE A 219 -47.32 -44.86 -7.21
CA ILE A 219 -47.60 -44.72 -5.76
C ILE A 219 -46.31 -44.17 -5.12
N ALA A 220 -46.20 -43.01 -4.62
CA ALA A 220 -46.75 -42.28 -3.48
C ALA A 220 -45.88 -42.38 -2.20
N LYS A 221 -45.50 -41.16 -1.74
CA LYS A 221 -45.51 -40.66 -0.34
C LYS A 221 -44.85 -41.52 0.74
N THR A 222 -44.05 -40.94 1.59
CA THR A 222 -44.44 -40.08 2.73
C THR A 222 -43.22 -39.56 3.50
N ALA A 223 -43.48 -38.45 4.10
CA ALA A 223 -42.67 -37.71 5.06
C ALA A 223 -42.51 -38.40 6.41
N GLY A 224 -41.60 -37.96 7.21
CA GLY A 224 -41.70 -38.11 8.66
C GLY A 224 -40.38 -38.05 9.43
N ASN A 225 -39.97 -36.92 9.84
CA ASN A 225 -39.76 -36.44 11.21
C ASN A 225 -38.99 -37.25 12.26
N ARG A 226 -38.04 -36.53 12.87
CA ARG A 226 -37.72 -36.43 14.32
C ARG A 226 -36.88 -37.54 14.97
N ALA A 227 -35.78 -37.09 15.45
CA ALA A 227 -35.42 -36.58 16.80
C ALA A 227 -34.68 -37.58 17.68
N ASP A 228 -33.66 -37.05 18.24
CA ASP A 228 -33.17 -37.14 19.62
C ASP A 228 -32.20 -38.22 20.06
N ALA A 229 -31.15 -37.67 20.55
CA ALA A 229 -30.55 -37.87 21.89
C ALA A 229 -29.51 -38.95 22.10
N SER A 230 -28.37 -38.37 22.39
CA SER A 230 -27.63 -38.58 23.66
C SER A 230 -26.59 -39.69 23.76
N LYS A 231 -25.42 -39.19 24.04
CA LYS A 231 -24.51 -39.51 25.17
C LYS A 231 -23.63 -40.77 25.17
N ASN A 232 -22.44 -40.42 25.55
CA ASN A 232 -21.41 -41.23 26.27
C ASN A 232 -20.54 -42.10 25.35
N GLY A 233 -19.29 -41.98 25.34
CA GLY A 233 -18.33 -41.72 26.41
C GLY A 233 -17.32 -42.82 26.46
N THR A 234 -16.09 -42.45 26.63
CA THR A 234 -14.97 -43.21 27.20
C THR A 234 -14.16 -44.16 26.32
N ASN A 235 -12.96 -43.67 26.07
CA ASN A 235 -11.69 -44.21 26.55
C ASN A 235 -11.04 -45.48 25.94
N TYR A 236 -9.78 -45.26 25.59
CA TYR A 236 -8.59 -46.12 25.74
C TYR A 236 -8.51 -47.43 24.94
N ALA A 237 -7.53 -47.57 24.05
CA ALA A 237 -6.23 -48.11 24.36
C ALA A 237 -5.52 -48.55 23.08
N LYS A 238 -4.27 -48.17 22.96
CA LYS A 238 -3.31 -48.84 22.06
C LYS A 238 -3.09 -50.29 22.54
N PRO A 239 -2.82 -51.18 21.66
CA PRO A 239 -1.68 -52.07 21.89
C PRO A 239 -0.72 -52.12 20.72
N LYS A 240 0.56 -52.11 21.08
CA LYS A 240 1.70 -52.60 20.31
C LYS A 240 1.60 -54.09 20.11
N GLN A 241 1.91 -54.57 18.93
CA GLN A 241 2.55 -55.90 18.69
C GLN A 241 3.16 -55.87 17.28
N LYS A 242 4.44 -55.98 17.26
CA LYS A 242 5.39 -57.10 16.97
C LYS A 242 5.50 -57.50 15.52
N PHE A 243 6.73 -57.22 15.04
CA PHE A 243 7.30 -57.78 13.83
C PHE A 243 7.13 -59.28 13.74
N GLU A 244 6.67 -59.75 12.59
CA GLU A 244 7.09 -61.05 12.03
C GLU A 244 7.36 -60.91 10.53
N LYS A 245 8.55 -61.41 10.16
CA LYS A 245 9.05 -61.62 8.80
C LYS A 245 8.31 -62.79 8.18
N ARG A 246 7.94 -62.65 6.92
CA ARG A 246 8.14 -63.63 5.80
C ARG A 246 6.99 -63.57 4.82
N GLY A 247 7.41 -63.42 3.54
CA GLY A 247 6.58 -63.80 2.43
C GLY A 247 6.96 -63.04 1.17
N GLU A 248 8.02 -63.50 0.51
CA GLU A 248 8.26 -63.15 -0.89
C GLU A 248 7.07 -63.53 -1.73
N PHE A 249 6.27 -62.59 -2.18
CA PHE A 249 5.44 -62.73 -3.36
C PHE A 249 6.09 -61.99 -4.52
N ARG A 250 7.01 -62.66 -5.21
CA ARG A 250 7.32 -62.34 -6.59
C ARG A 250 6.03 -62.54 -7.40
N ARG A 251 5.23 -61.48 -7.59
CA ARG A 251 4.34 -61.46 -8.73
C ARG A 251 5.17 -61.07 -9.96
N LYS A 252 5.35 -62.04 -10.83
CA LYS A 252 5.74 -61.83 -12.21
C LYS A 252 4.79 -60.81 -12.81
N PHE A 253 5.30 -59.60 -13.07
CA PHE A 253 4.73 -58.74 -14.06
C PHE A 253 5.06 -59.31 -15.43
N GLU A 254 4.17 -60.16 -15.93
CA GLU A 254 4.11 -60.42 -17.34
C GLU A 254 3.74 -59.11 -18.01
N SER A 255 4.61 -58.64 -18.90
CA SER A 255 4.35 -57.55 -19.81
C SER A 255 3.21 -57.96 -20.73
N ASP A 256 2.01 -57.51 -20.44
CA ASP A 256 0.90 -57.56 -21.36
C ASP A 256 1.17 -56.60 -22.51
N ASN A 257 1.64 -57.14 -23.61
CA ASN A 257 1.91 -56.43 -24.85
C ASN A 257 0.62 -55.84 -25.37
N GLY A 258 0.47 -54.56 -25.21
CA GLY A 258 -0.25 -53.54 -25.88
C GLY A 258 -1.41 -53.94 -26.82
N LYS A 259 -2.59 -54.01 -26.26
CA LYS A 259 -3.76 -53.49 -27.02
C LYS A 259 -3.72 -51.99 -26.83
N LYS A 260 -3.35 -51.20 -27.88
CA LYS A 260 -3.59 -49.77 -27.92
C LYS A 260 -5.03 -49.53 -27.47
N SER A 261 -5.25 -48.63 -26.51
CA SER A 261 -6.60 -48.23 -26.10
C SER A 261 -7.40 -47.85 -27.33
N MET A 262 -8.69 -48.22 -27.41
CA MET A 262 -9.57 -47.78 -28.51
C MET A 262 -9.88 -46.29 -28.44
N ASN A 263 -9.54 -45.64 -27.35
CA ASN A 263 -9.73 -44.19 -27.16
C ASN A 263 -8.56 -43.40 -27.80
N PRO A 264 -8.80 -42.60 -28.85
CA PRO A 264 -7.76 -41.84 -29.54
C PRO A 264 -7.07 -40.76 -28.70
N ASP A 265 -7.67 -40.42 -27.56
CA ASP A 265 -7.11 -39.40 -26.66
C ASP A 265 -6.06 -39.98 -25.70
N VAL A 266 -5.93 -41.28 -25.60
CA VAL A 266 -4.92 -41.94 -24.78
C VAL A 266 -3.56 -41.89 -25.47
N ILE A 267 -2.60 -41.16 -24.87
CA ILE A 267 -1.22 -41.02 -25.37
C ILE A 267 -0.37 -42.19 -24.88
N TYR A 268 -0.54 -42.60 -23.62
CA TYR A 268 0.29 -43.60 -22.98
C TYR A 268 -0.53 -44.41 -21.97
N GLY A 269 -0.27 -45.73 -21.88
CA GLY A 269 -0.84 -46.64 -20.89
C GLY A 269 -2.31 -46.96 -21.10
N ARG A 270 -3.08 -47.00 -20.00
CA ARG A 270 -4.50 -47.39 -19.98
C ARG A 270 -5.43 -46.17 -19.91
N ASP A 271 -6.64 -46.33 -20.38
CA ASP A 271 -7.69 -45.32 -20.21
C ASP A 271 -8.17 -45.27 -18.75
N PHE A 272 -8.60 -44.06 -18.29
CA PHE A 272 -9.10 -43.80 -16.95
C PHE A 272 -10.10 -42.64 -16.96
N GLU A 273 -11.04 -42.64 -16.02
CA GLU A 273 -12.13 -41.63 -15.96
C GLU A 273 -12.17 -40.84 -14.64
N GLU A 274 -11.34 -41.22 -13.64
CA GLU A 274 -11.33 -40.60 -12.32
C GLU A 274 -11.08 -39.11 -12.39
N GLU A 275 -11.70 -38.32 -11.52
CA GLU A 275 -11.53 -36.86 -11.44
C GLU A 275 -10.09 -36.47 -11.06
N SER A 276 -9.63 -35.35 -11.63
CA SER A 276 -8.30 -34.81 -11.32
C SER A 276 -8.35 -33.96 -10.05
N MET A 277 -7.33 -34.08 -9.22
CA MET A 277 -7.08 -33.22 -8.07
C MET A 277 -6.12 -32.06 -8.44
N GLU A 278 -6.11 -31.02 -7.65
CA GLU A 278 -5.15 -29.91 -7.78
C GLU A 278 -3.76 -30.34 -7.30
N ILE A 279 -2.74 -29.89 -8.03
CA ILE A 279 -1.34 -30.27 -7.77
C ILE A 279 -0.87 -29.75 -6.41
N GLU A 280 -1.28 -28.54 -5.99
CA GLU A 280 -0.94 -27.97 -4.67
C GLU A 280 -1.38 -28.84 -3.48
N LYS A 281 -2.35 -29.75 -3.68
CA LYS A 281 -2.83 -30.68 -2.65
C LYS A 281 -1.96 -31.94 -2.53
N ILE A 282 -0.92 -32.07 -3.36
CA ILE A 282 0.02 -33.19 -3.33
C ILE A 282 1.24 -32.74 -2.54
N ASP A 283 1.16 -32.77 -1.23
CA ASP A 283 2.22 -32.34 -0.29
C ASP A 283 3.17 -33.46 0.13
N GLY A 284 3.00 -34.66 -0.41
CA GLY A 284 3.80 -35.85 -0.08
C GLY A 284 3.45 -37.09 -0.87
N PRO A 285 4.01 -38.28 -0.50
CA PRO A 285 3.78 -39.56 -1.16
C PRO A 285 2.38 -40.12 -0.79
N ILE A 286 1.33 -39.53 -1.34
CA ILE A 286 -0.09 -39.87 -1.02
C ILE A 286 -0.61 -41.07 -1.81
N GLY A 287 0.20 -41.68 -2.69
CA GLY A 287 -0.20 -42.87 -3.47
C GLY A 287 -0.73 -42.51 -4.85
N GLU A 288 -1.80 -43.26 -5.30
CA GLU A 288 -2.35 -43.06 -6.64
C GLU A 288 -3.08 -41.73 -6.75
N VAL A 289 -2.74 -40.94 -7.75
CA VAL A 289 -3.28 -39.59 -8.01
C VAL A 289 -3.68 -39.45 -9.48
N VAL A 290 -4.66 -38.61 -9.73
CA VAL A 290 -5.00 -38.15 -11.08
C VAL A 290 -4.84 -36.64 -11.08
N ILE A 291 -4.04 -36.12 -12.02
CA ILE A 291 -3.84 -34.68 -12.23
C ILE A 291 -4.21 -34.30 -13.66
N ARG A 292 -4.48 -33.04 -13.89
CA ARG A 292 -4.51 -32.42 -15.22
C ARG A 292 -3.61 -31.20 -15.23
N GLY A 293 -2.93 -30.93 -16.35
CA GLY A 293 -2.11 -29.74 -16.40
C GLY A 293 -1.48 -29.51 -17.77
N LYS A 294 -0.82 -28.37 -17.86
CA LYS A 294 -0.03 -27.94 -19.00
C LYS A 294 1.41 -28.43 -18.86
N ILE A 295 1.95 -29.03 -19.89
CA ILE A 295 3.37 -29.43 -19.94
C ILE A 295 4.22 -28.17 -20.10
N LEU A 296 5.16 -27.94 -19.18
CA LEU A 296 6.10 -26.82 -19.20
C LEU A 296 7.40 -27.18 -19.89
N SER A 297 7.99 -28.30 -19.49
CA SER A 297 9.27 -28.77 -20.01
C SER A 297 9.25 -30.28 -20.24
N VAL A 298 10.05 -30.74 -21.18
CA VAL A 298 10.25 -32.17 -21.46
C VAL A 298 11.73 -32.41 -21.64
N ASP A 299 12.26 -33.39 -20.95
CA ASP A 299 13.63 -33.85 -21.06
C ASP A 299 13.68 -35.36 -21.24
N THR A 300 14.76 -35.88 -21.85
CA THR A 300 14.91 -37.32 -22.12
C THR A 300 16.27 -37.82 -21.69
N ARG A 301 16.32 -38.99 -21.07
CA ARG A 301 17.54 -39.63 -20.63
C ARG A 301 17.56 -41.07 -21.03
N GLU A 302 18.47 -41.44 -21.92
CA GLU A 302 18.70 -42.83 -22.29
C GLU A 302 19.29 -43.65 -21.14
N ILE A 303 18.79 -44.86 -20.97
CA ILE A 303 19.24 -45.81 -19.96
C ILE A 303 19.58 -47.14 -20.58
N ARG A 304 20.16 -48.06 -19.81
CA ARG A 304 20.48 -49.41 -20.29
C ARG A 304 19.23 -50.17 -20.74
N ASN A 305 19.43 -51.14 -21.68
CA ASN A 305 18.39 -52.04 -22.20
C ASN A 305 17.38 -51.36 -23.15
N GLU A 306 17.84 -50.49 -24.06
CA GLU A 306 17.02 -49.87 -25.11
C GLU A 306 15.79 -49.15 -24.58
N LYS A 307 15.94 -48.46 -23.43
CA LYS A 307 14.90 -47.69 -22.80
C LYS A 307 15.35 -46.27 -22.57
N THR A 308 14.38 -45.34 -22.66
CA THR A 308 14.56 -43.92 -22.36
C THR A 308 13.59 -43.54 -21.25
N ILE A 309 14.08 -42.72 -20.31
CA ILE A 309 13.22 -42.03 -19.34
C ILE A 309 12.82 -40.71 -19.98
N ILE A 310 11.53 -40.45 -20.11
CA ILE A 310 10.97 -39.13 -20.44
C ILE A 310 10.58 -38.49 -19.13
N ILE A 311 11.18 -37.33 -18.85
CA ILE A 311 10.96 -36.51 -17.66
C ILE A 311 10.25 -35.24 -18.13
N PHE A 312 9.12 -34.95 -17.57
CA PHE A 312 8.40 -33.72 -17.95
C PHE A 312 7.70 -33.10 -16.74
N SER A 313 7.64 -31.77 -16.72
CA SER A 313 6.95 -31.01 -15.68
C SER A 313 5.59 -30.59 -16.15
N VAL A 314 4.60 -30.70 -15.26
CA VAL A 314 3.20 -30.34 -15.52
C VAL A 314 2.72 -29.41 -14.44
N THR A 315 2.04 -28.32 -14.85
CA THR A 315 1.39 -27.38 -13.95
C THR A 315 -0.10 -27.32 -14.26
N ASP A 316 -0.91 -27.23 -13.20
CA ASP A 316 -2.33 -26.91 -13.29
C ASP A 316 -2.61 -25.44 -12.90
N PHE A 317 -1.55 -24.63 -12.75
CA PHE A 317 -1.52 -23.23 -12.31
C PHE A 317 -1.73 -23.04 -10.79
N THR A 318 -1.93 -24.09 -10.00
CA THR A 318 -1.85 -24.07 -8.54
C THR A 318 -0.41 -24.37 -8.10
N ASP A 319 0.19 -25.42 -8.69
CA ASP A 319 1.60 -25.79 -8.47
C ASP A 319 2.13 -26.53 -9.70
N THR A 320 3.37 -27.05 -9.60
CA THR A 320 4.07 -27.80 -10.65
C THR A 320 4.68 -29.07 -10.10
N ILE A 321 4.48 -30.19 -10.79
CA ILE A 321 5.04 -31.48 -10.39
C ILE A 321 5.77 -32.15 -11.57
N VAL A 322 6.84 -32.87 -11.25
CA VAL A 322 7.63 -33.62 -12.22
C VAL A 322 7.05 -35.03 -12.40
N LEU A 323 7.00 -35.48 -13.65
CA LEU A 323 6.55 -36.84 -14.01
C LEU A 323 7.65 -37.57 -14.73
N LYS A 324 7.73 -38.87 -14.48
CA LYS A 324 8.74 -39.76 -15.10
C LYS A 324 8.07 -41.00 -15.72
N ILE A 325 8.28 -41.21 -17.03
CA ILE A 325 7.85 -42.44 -17.74
C ILE A 325 9.03 -43.16 -18.34
N PHE A 326 8.94 -44.47 -18.40
CA PHE A 326 9.92 -45.34 -19.01
C PHE A 326 9.36 -45.85 -20.33
N ALA A 327 9.95 -45.44 -21.44
CA ALA A 327 9.54 -45.86 -22.79
C ALA A 327 10.63 -46.66 -23.48
N ARG A 328 10.27 -47.48 -24.48
CA ARG A 328 11.25 -48.10 -25.39
C ARG A 328 11.77 -47.05 -26.35
N ASN A 329 13.01 -47.12 -26.74
CA ASN A 329 13.60 -46.11 -27.63
C ASN A 329 12.80 -45.95 -28.93
N ASP A 330 12.20 -47.02 -29.45
CA ASP A 330 11.34 -46.95 -30.65
C ASP A 330 10.06 -46.15 -30.47
N ASP A 331 9.51 -46.12 -29.26
CA ASP A 331 8.25 -45.42 -28.93
C ASP A 331 8.44 -43.91 -28.59
N VAL A 332 9.68 -43.52 -28.24
CA VAL A 332 10.02 -42.16 -27.80
C VAL A 332 9.67 -41.10 -28.82
N PRO A 333 9.97 -41.22 -30.13
CA PRO A 333 9.67 -40.18 -31.12
C PRO A 333 8.16 -39.91 -31.26
N GLU A 334 7.33 -40.97 -31.11
CA GLU A 334 5.88 -40.83 -31.17
C GLU A 334 5.33 -40.17 -29.89
N LEU A 335 5.83 -40.58 -28.73
CA LEU A 335 5.44 -40.00 -27.46
C LEU A 335 5.81 -38.51 -27.34
N LEU A 336 7.00 -38.12 -27.79
CA LEU A 336 7.45 -36.71 -27.74
C LEU A 336 6.66 -35.80 -28.67
N LYS A 337 6.00 -36.32 -29.72
CA LYS A 337 5.07 -35.53 -30.52
C LYS A 337 3.86 -35.11 -29.72
N GLU A 338 3.37 -35.95 -28.84
CA GLU A 338 2.18 -35.71 -28.00
C GLU A 338 2.56 -35.11 -26.62
N ILE A 339 3.68 -35.53 -26.02
CA ILE A 339 4.20 -34.99 -24.76
C ILE A 339 5.22 -33.89 -25.11
N SER A 340 4.76 -32.70 -25.36
CA SER A 340 5.61 -31.53 -25.70
C SER A 340 5.13 -30.28 -24.96
N GLY A 341 6.04 -29.33 -24.74
CA GLY A 341 5.75 -28.09 -24.04
C GLY A 341 4.55 -27.34 -24.62
N GLY A 342 3.70 -26.84 -23.75
CA GLY A 342 2.49 -26.12 -24.12
C GLY A 342 1.22 -26.96 -24.28
N LYS A 343 1.34 -28.30 -24.44
CA LYS A 343 0.18 -29.20 -24.53
C LYS A 343 -0.42 -29.48 -23.16
N PHE A 344 -1.71 -29.78 -23.12
CA PHE A 344 -2.45 -30.12 -21.93
C PHE A 344 -2.70 -31.63 -21.87
N VAL A 345 -2.40 -32.19 -20.70
CA VAL A 345 -2.54 -33.61 -20.45
C VAL A 345 -3.29 -33.89 -19.15
N ARG A 346 -3.89 -35.07 -19.08
CA ARG A 346 -4.46 -35.64 -17.87
C ARG A 346 -3.68 -36.93 -17.58
N VAL A 347 -3.17 -37.04 -16.36
CA VAL A 347 -2.23 -38.12 -16.01
C VAL A 347 -2.71 -38.82 -14.75
N LYS A 348 -2.71 -40.15 -14.79
CA LYS A 348 -2.91 -41.02 -13.65
C LYS A 348 -1.59 -41.71 -13.32
N GLY A 349 -1.14 -41.61 -12.09
CA GLY A 349 0.11 -42.21 -11.63
C GLY A 349 0.22 -42.26 -10.12
N VAL A 350 1.39 -42.53 -9.59
CA VAL A 350 1.63 -42.64 -8.15
C VAL A 350 2.56 -41.54 -7.71
N ALA A 351 2.07 -40.68 -6.79
CA ALA A 351 2.87 -39.65 -6.14
C ALA A 351 3.81 -40.29 -5.12
N THR A 352 5.10 -40.09 -5.29
CA THR A 352 6.15 -40.73 -4.50
C THR A 352 7.42 -39.86 -4.47
N ILE A 353 8.22 -40.05 -3.42
CA ILE A 353 9.57 -39.45 -3.39
C ILE A 353 10.49 -40.29 -4.29
N ASP A 354 11.07 -39.65 -5.27
CA ASP A 354 12.05 -40.29 -6.16
C ASP A 354 13.32 -40.62 -5.38
N LYS A 355 13.85 -41.81 -5.64
CA LYS A 355 15.01 -42.34 -4.90
C LYS A 355 16.35 -41.72 -5.30
N PHE A 356 16.41 -41.04 -6.45
CA PHE A 356 17.66 -40.51 -7.01
C PHE A 356 17.86 -39.04 -6.67
N ASP A 357 16.82 -38.24 -6.78
CA ASP A 357 16.84 -36.79 -6.52
C ASP A 357 16.14 -36.37 -5.21
N SER A 358 15.45 -37.31 -4.55
CA SER A 358 14.70 -37.10 -3.33
C SER A 358 13.56 -36.07 -3.47
N GLU A 359 13.12 -35.80 -4.69
CA GLU A 359 12.02 -34.89 -4.98
C GLU A 359 10.69 -35.65 -5.10
N LEU A 360 9.59 -34.90 -4.80
CA LEU A 360 8.25 -35.42 -4.98
C LEU A 360 7.93 -35.47 -6.48
N THR A 361 7.62 -36.68 -6.98
CA THR A 361 7.36 -36.93 -8.39
C THR A 361 6.14 -37.85 -8.56
N ILE A 362 5.50 -37.79 -9.73
CA ILE A 362 4.53 -38.78 -10.13
C ILE A 362 5.24 -39.80 -11.03
N GLY A 363 5.42 -41.00 -10.47
CA GLY A 363 5.95 -42.16 -11.16
C GLY A 363 4.91 -43.23 -11.38
N SER A 364 5.35 -44.44 -11.84
CA SER A 364 4.42 -45.57 -12.09
C SER A 364 3.16 -45.15 -12.84
N ILE A 365 3.37 -44.38 -13.93
CA ILE A 365 2.26 -43.81 -14.70
C ILE A 365 1.37 -44.91 -15.25
N VAL A 366 0.08 -44.86 -14.88
CA VAL A 366 -0.98 -45.76 -15.34
C VAL A 366 -1.46 -45.38 -16.72
N GLY A 367 -1.66 -44.07 -16.94
CA GLY A 367 -2.14 -43.57 -18.22
C GLY A 367 -1.90 -42.07 -18.38
N ILE A 368 -1.77 -41.61 -19.63
CA ILE A 368 -1.73 -40.19 -20.02
C ILE A 368 -2.75 -40.02 -21.13
N LYS A 369 -3.63 -39.01 -21.00
CA LYS A 369 -4.64 -38.65 -21.96
C LYS A 369 -4.46 -37.19 -22.39
N LYS A 370 -4.91 -36.85 -23.61
CA LYS A 370 -5.07 -35.47 -24.06
C LYS A 370 -6.12 -34.76 -23.19
N CYS A 371 -5.88 -33.51 -22.88
CA CYS A 371 -6.81 -32.68 -22.16
C CYS A 371 -7.04 -31.37 -22.94
N ALA A 372 -8.25 -30.88 -22.90
CA ALA A 372 -8.53 -29.56 -23.43
C ALA A 372 -7.82 -28.48 -22.61
N ASP A 373 -7.45 -27.37 -23.24
CA ASP A 373 -6.92 -26.22 -22.56
C ASP A 373 -7.99 -25.67 -21.58
N PHE A 374 -7.69 -25.72 -20.29
CA PHE A 374 -8.53 -25.21 -19.22
C PHE A 374 -8.03 -23.89 -18.64
N THR A 375 -7.08 -23.25 -19.30
CA THR A 375 -6.53 -21.97 -18.88
C THR A 375 -7.62 -20.93 -18.84
N THR A 376 -7.90 -20.37 -17.66
CA THR A 376 -8.81 -19.25 -17.52
C THR A 376 -8.09 -17.98 -17.97
N VAL A 377 -8.51 -17.46 -19.10
CA VAL A 377 -8.01 -16.17 -19.55
C VAL A 377 -8.85 -15.08 -18.89
N ARG A 378 -8.22 -14.24 -18.07
CA ARG A 378 -8.90 -13.03 -17.55
C ARG A 378 -9.34 -12.15 -18.70
N MET A 379 -10.61 -11.78 -18.67
CA MET A 379 -11.23 -10.88 -19.65
C MET A 379 -11.82 -9.69 -18.91
N ASP A 380 -11.72 -8.52 -19.49
CA ASP A 380 -12.52 -7.38 -19.07
C ASP A 380 -13.98 -7.60 -19.50
N THR A 381 -14.86 -7.80 -18.53
CA THR A 381 -16.29 -8.04 -18.73
C THR A 381 -17.13 -6.78 -18.57
N SER A 382 -16.52 -5.62 -18.28
CA SER A 382 -17.24 -4.35 -18.15
C SER A 382 -17.94 -3.98 -19.45
N VAL A 383 -19.14 -3.42 -19.35
CA VAL A 383 -19.93 -2.96 -20.50
C VAL A 383 -19.22 -1.78 -21.16
N GLU A 384 -18.81 -0.82 -20.38
CA GLU A 384 -18.03 0.33 -20.82
C GLU A 384 -16.54 0.10 -20.53
N LYS A 385 -15.72 0.19 -21.59
CA LYS A 385 -14.28 -0.06 -21.50
C LYS A 385 -13.52 1.20 -21.12
N ARG A 386 -12.73 1.10 -20.08
CA ARG A 386 -11.80 2.16 -19.66
C ARG A 386 -10.60 2.22 -20.61
N ILE A 387 -10.09 3.43 -20.87
CA ILE A 387 -8.81 3.62 -21.53
C ILE A 387 -7.74 3.79 -20.46
N GLU A 388 -6.71 2.94 -20.48
CA GLU A 388 -5.57 3.07 -19.57
C GLU A 388 -4.64 4.18 -20.08
N LEU A 389 -4.38 5.17 -19.20
CA LEU A 389 -3.51 6.31 -19.50
C LEU A 389 -2.15 6.26 -18.79
N HIS A 390 -1.91 5.26 -17.95
CA HIS A 390 -0.67 5.11 -17.18
C HIS A 390 -0.26 3.62 -17.17
N CYS A 391 0.55 3.23 -18.17
CA CYS A 391 0.94 1.83 -18.36
C CYS A 391 2.43 1.69 -18.66
N HIS A 392 3.09 0.81 -17.93
CA HIS A 392 4.50 0.49 -18.06
C HIS A 392 4.75 -0.80 -18.80
N THR A 393 5.76 -0.80 -19.66
CA THR A 393 6.28 -1.98 -20.34
C THR A 393 7.61 -2.42 -19.73
N LYS A 394 8.17 -3.52 -20.22
CA LYS A 394 9.54 -3.95 -19.81
C LYS A 394 10.65 -2.95 -20.17
N MET A 395 10.35 -1.88 -20.91
CA MET A 395 11.29 -0.79 -21.19
C MET A 395 11.36 0.21 -20.04
N SER A 396 10.35 0.22 -19.17
CA SER A 396 10.34 1.02 -17.94
C SER A 396 11.36 0.48 -16.95
N ASP A 397 12.38 1.28 -16.61
CA ASP A 397 13.53 0.84 -15.80
C ASP A 397 13.10 0.37 -14.41
N MET A 398 13.40 -0.90 -14.08
CA MET A 398 13.12 -1.57 -12.80
C MET A 398 11.64 -1.59 -12.37
N ASP A 399 10.68 -1.46 -13.30
CA ASP A 399 9.25 -1.39 -13.00
C ASP A 399 8.42 -2.38 -13.80
N GLY A 400 8.37 -2.24 -15.12
CA GLY A 400 7.57 -3.11 -15.96
C GLY A 400 8.26 -4.43 -16.33
N VAL A 401 7.46 -5.52 -16.45
CA VAL A 401 7.97 -6.84 -16.88
C VAL A 401 7.34 -7.33 -18.19
N SER A 402 6.21 -6.75 -18.60
CA SER A 402 5.44 -7.19 -19.76
C SER A 402 5.96 -6.58 -21.07
N ASP A 403 5.99 -7.38 -22.14
CA ASP A 403 6.30 -6.87 -23.47
C ASP A 403 5.14 -5.99 -23.97
N VAL A 404 5.47 -4.86 -24.58
CA VAL A 404 4.47 -3.92 -25.12
C VAL A 404 3.52 -4.58 -26.11
N LYS A 405 4.02 -5.54 -26.92
CA LYS A 405 3.22 -6.30 -27.89
C LYS A 405 2.12 -7.12 -27.21
N ASP A 406 2.45 -7.70 -26.04
CA ASP A 406 1.48 -8.51 -25.28
C ASP A 406 0.44 -7.62 -24.58
N ILE A 407 0.85 -6.46 -24.08
CA ILE A 407 -0.04 -5.45 -23.50
C ILE A 407 -1.05 -4.97 -24.56
N VAL A 408 -0.55 -4.51 -25.71
CA VAL A 408 -1.39 -3.99 -26.80
C VAL A 408 -2.38 -5.07 -27.31
N LYS A 409 -1.89 -6.30 -27.57
CA LYS A 409 -2.72 -7.43 -27.97
C LYS A 409 -3.79 -7.76 -26.93
N ARG A 410 -3.45 -7.68 -25.64
CA ARG A 410 -4.38 -7.91 -24.55
C ARG A 410 -5.48 -6.86 -24.50
N ALA A 411 -5.12 -5.58 -24.61
CA ALA A 411 -6.08 -4.47 -24.63
C ALA A 411 -7.05 -4.61 -25.83
N MET A 412 -6.52 -4.93 -27.01
CA MET A 412 -7.34 -5.20 -28.20
C MET A 412 -8.28 -6.39 -27.99
N LYS A 413 -7.77 -7.51 -27.43
CA LYS A 413 -8.57 -8.71 -27.13
C LYS A 413 -9.69 -8.44 -26.12
N TRP A 414 -9.50 -7.51 -25.19
CA TRP A 414 -10.50 -7.11 -24.22
C TRP A 414 -11.53 -6.12 -24.78
N GLY A 415 -11.33 -5.63 -26.01
CA GLY A 415 -12.22 -4.69 -26.68
C GLY A 415 -12.02 -3.23 -26.27
N HIS A 416 -10.86 -2.90 -25.69
CA HIS A 416 -10.48 -1.50 -25.43
C HIS A 416 -10.27 -0.78 -26.77
N LYS A 417 -10.50 0.53 -26.77
CA LYS A 417 -10.31 1.36 -27.96
C LYS A 417 -8.91 1.95 -28.08
N ALA A 418 -8.23 2.10 -26.95
CA ALA A 418 -6.89 2.67 -26.89
C ALA A 418 -6.16 2.23 -25.62
N ILE A 419 -4.84 2.42 -25.62
CA ILE A 419 -3.97 2.31 -24.44
C ILE A 419 -2.84 3.32 -24.56
N ALA A 420 -2.47 3.99 -23.48
CA ALA A 420 -1.26 4.79 -23.40
C ALA A 420 -0.07 3.91 -23.02
N ILE A 421 1.09 4.22 -23.59
CA ILE A 421 2.37 3.64 -23.20
C ILE A 421 3.18 4.77 -22.58
N THR A 422 3.49 4.63 -21.29
CA THR A 422 4.04 5.71 -20.45
C THR A 422 5.21 5.20 -19.59
N ASP A 423 6.22 4.63 -20.24
CA ASP A 423 7.41 4.13 -19.57
C ASP A 423 8.19 5.25 -18.85
N HIS A 424 8.94 4.91 -17.83
CA HIS A 424 9.71 5.86 -17.01
C HIS A 424 10.82 6.55 -17.82
N GLY A 425 10.61 7.81 -18.15
CA GLY A 425 11.62 8.69 -18.73
C GLY A 425 12.13 8.30 -20.11
N ASP A 426 11.50 7.32 -20.77
CA ASP A 426 11.86 6.89 -22.12
C ASP A 426 10.64 6.61 -23.00
N VAL A 427 10.91 6.36 -24.29
CA VAL A 427 9.89 6.16 -25.34
C VAL A 427 10.27 4.99 -26.26
N GLN A 428 11.06 4.05 -25.79
CA GLN A 428 11.64 2.96 -26.61
C GLN A 428 10.57 1.96 -27.07
N ALA A 429 9.48 1.81 -26.34
CA ALA A 429 8.40 0.88 -26.67
C ALA A 429 7.52 1.32 -27.86
N PHE A 430 7.58 2.59 -28.27
CA PHE A 430 6.66 3.16 -29.27
C PHE A 430 6.67 2.45 -30.63
N PRO A 431 7.83 2.14 -31.25
CA PRO A 431 7.83 1.44 -32.54
C PRO A 431 7.16 0.08 -32.48
N ASP A 432 7.44 -0.69 -31.44
CA ASP A 432 6.87 -2.01 -31.24
C ASP A 432 5.37 -1.95 -30.92
N ALA A 433 4.93 -0.97 -30.14
CA ALA A 433 3.51 -0.72 -29.89
C ALA A 433 2.77 -0.39 -31.18
N ASN A 434 3.31 0.53 -31.98
CA ASN A 434 2.72 0.93 -33.27
C ASN A 434 2.62 -0.23 -34.24
N HIS A 435 3.70 -1.01 -34.42
CA HIS A 435 3.74 -2.15 -35.35
C HIS A 435 2.84 -3.33 -34.90
N THR A 436 2.42 -3.36 -33.63
CA THR A 436 1.54 -4.42 -33.12
C THR A 436 0.09 -4.20 -33.52
N VAL A 437 -0.33 -2.96 -33.73
CA VAL A 437 -1.67 -2.62 -34.16
C VAL A 437 -1.81 -2.85 -35.66
N PRO A 438 -2.77 -3.69 -36.16
CA PRO A 438 -3.05 -3.85 -37.57
C PRO A 438 -3.45 -2.52 -38.21
N SER A 439 -3.04 -2.30 -39.48
CA SER A 439 -3.30 -1.05 -40.21
C SER A 439 -4.78 -0.77 -40.46
N ASP A 440 -5.62 -1.79 -40.41
CA ASP A 440 -7.08 -1.73 -40.59
C ASP A 440 -7.84 -1.67 -39.23
N SER A 441 -7.14 -1.57 -38.12
CA SER A 441 -7.72 -1.51 -36.77
C SER A 441 -8.02 -0.07 -36.36
N ASP A 442 -9.18 0.14 -35.72
CA ASP A 442 -9.54 1.41 -35.06
C ASP A 442 -8.86 1.62 -33.69
N PHE A 443 -8.09 0.63 -33.23
CA PHE A 443 -7.39 0.71 -31.96
C PHE A 443 -6.25 1.72 -32.01
N LYS A 444 -6.12 2.55 -30.96
CA LYS A 444 -5.10 3.60 -30.87
C LYS A 444 -4.05 3.30 -29.77
N VAL A 445 -2.79 3.47 -30.11
CA VAL A 445 -1.71 3.65 -29.15
C VAL A 445 -1.57 5.14 -28.86
N ILE A 446 -1.71 5.52 -27.59
CA ILE A 446 -1.44 6.87 -27.09
C ILE A 446 0.02 6.92 -26.67
N TYR A 447 0.79 7.79 -27.28
CA TYR A 447 2.21 7.96 -26.99
C TYR A 447 2.41 8.89 -25.79
N GLY A 448 3.05 8.41 -24.73
CA GLY A 448 3.29 9.17 -23.53
C GLY A 448 4.57 8.77 -22.81
N VAL A 449 4.81 9.39 -21.68
CA VAL A 449 5.94 9.09 -20.80
C VAL A 449 5.55 9.40 -19.37
N GLU A 450 5.96 8.57 -18.42
CA GLU A 450 6.04 8.98 -17.02
C GLU A 450 7.34 9.73 -16.81
N ALA A 451 7.23 11.06 -16.78
CA ALA A 451 8.35 11.97 -16.71
C ALA A 451 8.83 12.17 -15.26
N TYR A 452 10.13 12.39 -15.09
CA TYR A 452 10.71 12.89 -13.86
C TYR A 452 10.75 14.43 -13.90
N LEU A 453 9.62 15.04 -13.53
CA LEU A 453 9.41 16.48 -13.56
C LEU A 453 10.18 17.18 -12.46
N VAL A 454 10.76 18.33 -12.75
CA VAL A 454 11.45 19.20 -11.79
C VAL A 454 10.77 20.55 -11.79
N ASP A 455 10.39 21.06 -10.60
CA ASP A 455 9.83 22.41 -10.48
C ASP A 455 10.94 23.45 -10.40
N ASP A 456 11.47 23.83 -11.55
CA ASP A 456 12.46 24.88 -11.73
C ASP A 456 11.83 26.28 -11.85
N LEU A 457 10.51 26.37 -11.76
CA LEU A 457 9.77 27.65 -11.71
C LEU A 457 9.69 28.21 -10.30
N LYS A 458 9.97 27.37 -9.28
CA LYS A 458 9.97 27.79 -7.89
C LYS A 458 11.23 28.58 -7.61
N GLY A 459 11.04 29.85 -7.27
CA GLY A 459 12.13 30.76 -6.92
C GLY A 459 12.79 30.41 -5.59
N MET A 460 14.04 30.85 -5.39
CA MET A 460 14.72 30.84 -4.09
C MET A 460 14.10 31.84 -3.10
N VAL A 461 13.43 32.84 -3.64
CA VAL A 461 12.67 33.85 -2.91
C VAL A 461 11.21 33.82 -3.39
N THR A 462 10.29 33.71 -2.46
CA THR A 462 8.85 33.74 -2.71
C THR A 462 8.28 35.09 -2.32
N ASP A 463 7.30 35.61 -3.07
CA ASP A 463 6.64 36.90 -2.82
C ASP A 463 7.62 38.07 -2.64
N SER A 464 8.68 38.10 -3.46
CA SER A 464 9.66 39.17 -3.47
C SER A 464 9.02 40.50 -3.86
N GLN A 465 9.45 41.56 -3.20
CA GLN A 465 9.08 42.95 -3.47
C GLN A 465 10.34 43.75 -3.88
N ASN A 466 11.30 43.10 -4.49
CA ASN A 466 12.60 43.65 -4.91
C ASN A 466 13.38 44.29 -3.74
N GLN A 467 13.34 43.63 -2.56
CA GLN A 467 14.11 44.08 -1.41
C GLN A 467 15.61 44.00 -1.69
N ASP A 468 16.36 44.94 -1.13
CA ASP A 468 17.82 44.94 -1.13
C ASP A 468 18.34 43.78 -0.26
N LEU A 469 19.56 43.29 -0.57
CA LEU A 469 20.25 42.28 0.25
C LEU A 469 20.68 42.82 1.63
N ASP A 470 20.57 44.13 1.87
CA ASP A 470 20.73 44.78 3.17
C ASP A 470 19.43 44.88 3.99
N ALA A 471 18.34 44.30 3.54
CA ALA A 471 17.08 44.25 4.27
C ALA A 471 17.24 43.59 5.66
N ASP A 472 16.29 43.85 6.53
CA ASP A 472 16.18 43.14 7.81
C ASP A 472 15.56 41.75 7.59
N TYR A 473 16.11 40.75 8.25
CA TYR A 473 15.68 39.37 8.12
C TYR A 473 15.27 38.79 9.48
N VAL A 474 14.26 37.93 9.46
CA VAL A 474 13.95 37.00 10.55
C VAL A 474 14.21 35.59 10.06
N VAL A 475 15.23 34.95 10.60
CA VAL A 475 15.56 33.55 10.34
C VAL A 475 14.90 32.72 11.43
N PHE A 476 14.11 31.71 11.03
CA PHE A 476 13.30 30.97 11.98
C PHE A 476 13.27 29.47 11.64
N ASP A 477 12.93 28.69 12.64
CA ASP A 477 12.76 27.24 12.59
C ASP A 477 11.63 26.82 13.54
N LEU A 478 10.94 25.73 13.24
CA LEU A 478 9.82 25.22 14.02
C LEU A 478 10.03 23.76 14.39
N GLU A 479 9.75 23.44 15.64
CA GLU A 479 9.51 22.05 16.03
C GLU A 479 8.01 21.75 16.09
N THR A 480 7.61 20.57 15.65
CA THR A 480 6.21 20.20 15.44
C THR A 480 5.90 18.78 15.89
N THR A 481 4.62 18.46 16.15
CA THR A 481 4.19 17.09 16.49
C THR A 481 4.18 16.14 15.29
N GLY A 482 4.60 16.58 14.10
CA GLY A 482 4.67 15.80 12.86
C GLY A 482 4.67 16.68 11.63
N PHE A 483 4.48 16.11 10.45
CA PHE A 483 4.79 16.78 9.17
C PHE A 483 3.62 17.54 8.53
N SER A 484 2.37 17.30 8.92
CA SER A 484 1.19 17.89 8.29
C SER A 484 0.65 19.08 9.08
N PRO A 485 0.58 20.31 8.52
CA PRO A 485 0.01 21.46 9.21
C PRO A 485 -1.50 21.35 9.43
N GLU A 486 -2.19 20.40 8.79
CA GLU A 486 -3.61 20.12 9.01
C GLU A 486 -3.87 19.41 10.33
N THR A 487 -3.10 18.36 10.60
CA THR A 487 -3.31 17.43 11.72
C THR A 487 -2.32 17.64 12.86
N ASN A 488 -1.11 18.12 12.57
CA ASN A 488 -0.07 18.32 13.57
C ASN A 488 -0.01 19.77 14.09
N ARG A 489 0.74 19.95 15.16
CA ARG A 489 0.81 21.21 15.92
C ARG A 489 2.25 21.65 16.10
N ILE A 490 2.47 22.97 16.24
CA ILE A 490 3.75 23.56 16.61
C ILE A 490 3.99 23.31 18.10
N ILE A 491 5.21 22.94 18.49
CA ILE A 491 5.63 22.73 19.87
C ILE A 491 6.76 23.67 20.30
N GLU A 492 7.53 24.22 19.36
CA GLU A 492 8.53 25.25 19.62
C GLU A 492 8.63 26.20 18.42
N ILE A 493 8.83 27.50 18.68
CA ILE A 493 9.18 28.51 17.68
C ILE A 493 10.52 29.10 18.08
N GLY A 494 11.51 28.98 17.24
CA GLY A 494 12.82 29.61 17.36
C GLY A 494 13.07 30.59 16.23
N ALA A 495 13.45 31.82 16.54
CA ALA A 495 13.79 32.79 15.51
C ALA A 495 14.89 33.76 15.96
N VAL A 496 15.64 34.27 15.02
CA VAL A 496 16.61 35.31 15.23
C VAL A 496 16.45 36.43 14.20
N LYS A 497 16.57 37.66 14.66
CA LYS A 497 16.53 38.83 13.78
C LYS A 497 17.94 39.22 13.37
N VAL A 498 18.14 39.36 12.07
CA VAL A 498 19.43 39.71 11.47
C VAL A 498 19.33 41.08 10.83
N GLN A 499 20.20 41.99 11.25
CA GLN A 499 20.33 43.33 10.70
C GLN A 499 21.82 43.62 10.40
N ASN A 500 22.12 44.13 9.21
CA ASN A 500 23.49 44.40 8.78
C ASN A 500 24.44 43.18 8.95
N GLY A 501 23.95 41.97 8.69
CA GLY A 501 24.74 40.74 8.78
C GLY A 501 25.00 40.26 10.23
N LYS A 502 24.32 40.82 11.23
CA LYS A 502 24.48 40.45 12.64
C LYS A 502 23.16 40.11 13.27
N ILE A 503 23.15 39.06 14.12
CA ILE A 503 22.01 38.73 14.95
C ILE A 503 21.85 39.83 16.02
N VAL A 504 20.69 40.49 16.03
CA VAL A 504 20.41 41.62 16.94
C VAL A 504 19.34 41.28 17.98
N ASP A 505 18.48 40.34 17.68
CA ASP A 505 17.39 39.94 18.60
C ASP A 505 17.03 38.46 18.43
N LYS A 506 16.39 37.87 19.43
CA LYS A 506 15.98 36.45 19.44
C LYS A 506 14.55 36.30 19.93
N PHE A 507 13.83 35.40 19.35
CA PHE A 507 12.51 34.92 19.78
C PHE A 507 12.60 33.40 19.98
N SER A 508 12.24 32.92 21.18
CA SER A 508 12.27 31.48 21.48
C SER A 508 11.19 31.18 22.49
N THR A 509 10.31 30.29 22.15
CA THR A 509 9.22 29.87 23.04
C THR A 509 8.73 28.48 22.72
N PHE A 510 8.44 27.71 23.76
CA PHE A 510 7.60 26.53 23.64
C PHE A 510 6.17 26.92 23.38
N VAL A 511 5.43 26.05 22.70
CA VAL A 511 4.02 26.18 22.38
C VAL A 511 3.29 24.95 22.87
N ASN A 512 2.23 25.14 23.68
CA ASN A 512 1.37 24.03 24.07
C ASN A 512 0.55 23.56 22.87
N PRO A 513 0.80 22.34 22.36
CA PRO A 513 0.08 21.82 21.20
C PRO A 513 -1.36 21.40 21.50
N GLN A 514 -1.72 21.30 22.79
CA GLN A 514 -3.01 20.77 23.28
C GLN A 514 -3.31 19.34 22.82
N VAL A 515 -2.28 18.63 22.40
CA VAL A 515 -2.30 17.20 22.01
C VAL A 515 -1.02 16.55 22.49
N PRO A 516 -1.01 15.26 22.78
CA PRO A 516 0.21 14.54 23.17
C PRO A 516 1.28 14.60 22.10
N ILE A 517 2.55 14.74 22.49
CA ILE A 517 3.69 14.68 21.58
C ILE A 517 4.00 13.21 21.25
N PRO A 518 4.02 12.80 19.97
CA PRO A 518 4.37 11.44 19.61
C PRO A 518 5.79 11.09 20.07
N PHE A 519 5.99 9.87 20.55
CA PHE A 519 7.28 9.40 21.07
C PHE A 519 8.44 9.62 20.10
N ARG A 520 8.22 9.36 18.79
CA ARG A 520 9.22 9.58 17.75
C ARG A 520 9.67 11.04 17.65
N ILE A 521 8.72 11.98 17.82
CA ILE A 521 9.03 13.42 17.82
C ILE A 521 9.82 13.77 19.07
N GLU A 522 9.44 13.22 20.22
CA GLU A 522 10.21 13.42 21.45
C GLU A 522 11.64 12.88 21.34
N GLN A 523 11.85 11.71 20.73
CA GLN A 523 13.19 11.19 20.46
C GLN A 523 14.00 12.09 19.54
N LEU A 524 13.34 12.71 18.53
CA LEU A 524 13.99 13.59 17.56
C LEU A 524 14.35 14.92 18.14
N THR A 525 13.41 15.58 18.84
CA THR A 525 13.51 16.97 19.30
C THR A 525 13.93 17.09 20.76
N SER A 526 13.87 16.00 21.50
CA SER A 526 13.99 15.95 22.96
C SER A 526 12.95 16.78 23.71
N ILE A 527 11.87 17.22 23.04
CA ILE A 527 10.76 17.97 23.62
C ILE A 527 9.66 16.98 23.99
N ASN A 528 9.25 16.99 25.24
CA ASN A 528 8.20 16.12 25.78
C ASN A 528 7.02 16.92 26.34
N ASP A 529 5.91 16.24 26.63
CA ASP A 529 4.67 16.85 27.11
C ASP A 529 4.88 17.75 28.34
N SER A 530 5.76 17.35 29.30
CA SER A 530 5.98 18.12 30.51
C SER A 530 6.69 19.46 30.28
N MET A 531 7.36 19.64 29.15
CA MET A 531 8.03 20.88 28.78
C MET A 531 7.08 21.91 28.18
N VAL A 532 5.99 21.44 27.57
CA VAL A 532 5.06 22.27 26.79
C VAL A 532 3.70 22.48 27.45
N ILE A 533 3.38 21.72 28.50
CA ILE A 533 2.05 21.75 29.13
C ILE A 533 1.68 23.11 29.70
N ASP A 534 2.65 23.77 30.35
CA ASP A 534 2.49 25.12 30.92
C ASP A 534 2.84 26.24 29.91
N ALA A 535 3.22 25.89 28.68
CA ALA A 535 3.52 26.88 27.66
C ALA A 535 2.23 27.53 27.12
N PRO A 536 2.30 28.75 26.59
CA PRO A 536 1.16 29.38 25.96
C PRO A 536 0.74 28.64 24.67
N VAL A 537 -0.53 28.75 24.29
CA VAL A 537 -1.05 28.16 23.07
C VAL A 537 -0.68 28.98 21.84
N ILE A 538 -0.74 28.38 20.65
CA ILE A 538 -0.38 29.02 19.37
C ILE A 538 -1.19 30.32 19.12
N ALA A 539 -2.43 30.38 19.61
CA ALA A 539 -3.28 31.56 19.45
C ALA A 539 -2.72 32.80 20.16
N ASP A 540 -2.01 32.62 21.26
CA ASP A 540 -1.37 33.71 22.01
C ASP A 540 -0.01 34.09 21.40
N ILE A 541 0.77 33.12 20.98
CA ILE A 541 2.16 33.29 20.52
C ILE A 541 2.26 33.79 19.07
N LEU A 542 1.37 33.29 18.18
CA LEU A 542 1.49 33.64 16.76
C LEU A 542 1.37 35.15 16.48
N PRO A 543 0.46 35.90 17.12
CA PRO A 543 0.44 37.36 16.96
C PRO A 543 1.74 38.05 17.39
N GLU A 544 2.39 37.58 18.46
CA GLU A 544 3.67 38.11 18.94
C GLU A 544 4.80 37.78 17.97
N PHE A 545 4.83 36.53 17.46
CA PHE A 545 5.80 36.11 16.45
C PHE A 545 5.64 36.90 15.13
N MET A 546 4.40 37.09 14.65
CA MET A 546 4.15 37.89 13.44
C MET A 546 4.55 39.34 13.61
N LYS A 547 4.35 39.92 14.82
CA LYS A 547 4.86 41.24 15.15
C LYS A 547 6.40 41.28 15.19
N PHE A 548 7.06 40.26 15.68
CA PHE A 548 8.51 40.13 15.63
C PHE A 548 9.05 40.12 14.19
N CYS A 549 8.28 39.52 13.25
CA CYS A 549 8.59 39.44 11.81
C CYS A 549 8.23 40.70 11.03
N GLU A 550 7.54 41.68 11.63
CA GLU A 550 7.02 42.87 10.93
C GLU A 550 8.16 43.65 10.23
N GLY A 551 7.98 43.93 8.95
CA GLY A 551 8.96 44.66 8.13
C GLY A 551 10.19 43.87 7.73
N CYS A 552 10.31 42.60 8.09
CA CYS A 552 11.44 41.76 7.80
C CYS A 552 11.13 40.75 6.69
N VAL A 553 12.17 40.30 5.98
CA VAL A 553 12.15 39.14 5.10
C VAL A 553 12.26 37.87 5.96
N MET A 554 11.39 36.91 5.79
CA MET A 554 11.44 35.64 6.52
C MET A 554 12.37 34.65 5.83
N VAL A 555 13.20 33.96 6.59
CA VAL A 555 14.20 33.01 6.09
C VAL A 555 14.09 31.72 6.88
N ALA A 556 14.06 30.57 6.20
CA ALA A 556 14.13 29.26 6.87
C ALA A 556 14.89 28.23 6.03
N HIS A 557 15.27 27.12 6.64
CA HIS A 557 15.96 26.02 5.98
C HIS A 557 14.96 24.97 5.49
N ASN A 558 14.61 24.94 4.20
CA ASN A 558 13.45 24.27 3.63
C ASN A 558 12.14 24.97 4.01
N ALA A 559 12.12 26.28 3.76
CA ALA A 559 11.12 27.24 4.20
C ALA A 559 9.64 26.87 3.95
N ASP A 560 9.36 26.02 2.97
CA ASP A 560 8.00 25.54 2.70
C ASP A 560 7.40 24.77 3.88
N PHE A 561 8.21 23.99 4.59
CA PHE A 561 7.74 23.23 5.73
C PHE A 561 7.26 24.18 6.85
N ASP A 562 8.15 25.04 7.31
CA ASP A 562 7.86 25.96 8.43
C ASP A 562 6.75 26.93 8.07
N MET A 563 6.81 27.53 6.89
CA MET A 563 5.80 28.45 6.40
C MET A 563 4.44 27.80 6.22
N SER A 564 4.37 26.51 5.96
CA SER A 564 3.09 25.80 5.87
C SER A 564 2.34 25.80 7.20
N PHE A 565 3.05 25.60 8.31
CA PHE A 565 2.49 25.67 9.66
C PHE A 565 2.11 27.09 10.04
N ILE A 566 2.97 28.08 9.75
CA ILE A 566 2.69 29.51 10.02
C ILE A 566 1.45 29.95 9.25
N LYS A 567 1.41 29.77 7.93
CA LYS A 567 0.27 30.14 7.07
C LYS A 567 -1.03 29.48 7.51
N LYS A 568 -0.99 28.18 7.86
CA LYS A 568 -2.18 27.45 8.32
C LYS A 568 -2.72 28.00 9.64
N ASN A 569 -1.87 28.29 10.60
CA ASN A 569 -2.28 28.86 11.88
C ASN A 569 -2.72 30.32 11.72
N CYS A 570 -2.07 31.11 10.87
CA CYS A 570 -2.54 32.46 10.50
C CYS A 570 -3.95 32.43 9.89
N GLN A 571 -4.21 31.45 8.99
CA GLN A 571 -5.55 31.25 8.41
C GLN A 571 -6.61 30.90 9.46
N ARG A 572 -6.25 30.02 10.43
CA ARG A 572 -7.16 29.64 11.53
C ARG A 572 -7.51 30.80 12.47
N LEU A 573 -6.57 31.73 12.64
CA LEU A 573 -6.68 32.87 13.53
C LEU A 573 -7.06 34.20 12.82
N ASP A 574 -7.34 34.13 11.52
CA ASP A 574 -7.64 35.29 10.66
C ASP A 574 -6.56 36.39 10.69
N ILE A 575 -5.27 35.96 10.73
CA ILE A 575 -4.10 36.85 10.73
C ILE A 575 -3.59 36.96 9.29
N PRO A 576 -3.41 38.18 8.74
CA PRO A 576 -2.79 38.40 7.43
C PRO A 576 -1.35 37.88 7.40
N CYS A 577 -1.01 37.01 6.42
CA CYS A 577 0.33 36.44 6.32
C CYS A 577 0.77 36.33 4.85
N LYS A 578 1.47 37.33 4.37
CA LYS A 578 2.09 37.39 3.03
C LYS A 578 3.51 37.98 3.09
N PRO A 579 4.43 37.35 3.83
CA PRO A 579 5.81 37.83 3.90
C PRO A 579 6.57 37.43 2.63
N THR A 580 7.65 38.19 2.33
CA THR A 580 8.71 37.72 1.45
C THR A 580 9.49 36.59 2.17
N ILE A 581 9.71 35.45 1.49
CA ILE A 581 10.31 34.25 2.08
C ILE A 581 11.54 33.87 1.29
N VAL A 582 12.65 33.56 1.97
CA VAL A 582 13.88 33.02 1.39
C VAL A 582 14.11 31.59 1.88
N ASP A 583 14.35 30.66 0.95
CA ASP A 583 14.68 29.27 1.24
C ASP A 583 16.20 29.07 1.15
N THR A 584 16.86 28.81 2.28
CA THR A 584 18.30 28.58 2.33
C THR A 584 18.73 27.26 1.71
N VAL A 585 17.85 26.23 1.60
CA VAL A 585 18.15 25.01 0.85
C VAL A 585 18.23 25.30 -0.65
N ALA A 586 17.33 26.12 -1.17
CA ALA A 586 17.34 26.54 -2.56
C ALA A 586 18.60 27.38 -2.88
N LEU A 587 18.96 28.31 -1.98
CA LEU A 587 20.23 29.06 -2.08
C LEU A 587 21.46 28.16 -2.04
N ALA A 588 21.50 27.19 -1.09
CA ALA A 588 22.63 26.29 -0.95
C ALA A 588 22.88 25.45 -2.22
N ARG A 589 21.83 25.02 -2.91
CA ARG A 589 21.94 24.28 -4.18
C ARG A 589 22.65 25.06 -5.25
N VAL A 590 22.49 26.38 -5.26
CA VAL A 590 23.08 27.28 -6.25
C VAL A 590 24.48 27.76 -5.81
N LEU A 591 24.64 28.08 -4.54
CA LEU A 591 25.88 28.68 -4.02
C LEU A 591 26.94 27.62 -3.70
N LEU A 592 26.52 26.38 -3.33
CA LEU A 592 27.40 25.27 -2.95
C LEU A 592 27.25 24.08 -3.93
N PRO A 593 27.58 24.23 -5.21
CA PRO A 593 27.28 23.22 -6.23
C PRO A 593 28.00 21.89 -6.02
N ASN A 594 29.02 21.84 -5.18
CA ASN A 594 29.79 20.62 -4.90
C ASN A 594 29.18 19.74 -3.82
N LEU A 595 28.12 20.18 -3.12
CA LEU A 595 27.44 19.39 -2.12
C LEU A 595 26.45 18.41 -2.77
N ASN A 596 26.40 17.19 -2.23
CA ASN A 596 25.44 16.15 -2.64
C ASN A 596 24.18 16.11 -1.76
N ARG A 597 24.23 16.70 -0.56
CA ARG A 597 23.12 16.79 0.39
C ARG A 597 23.08 18.20 0.96
N PHE A 598 21.87 18.68 1.25
CA PHE A 598 21.63 20.04 1.71
C PHE A 598 20.87 20.07 3.05
N LYS A 599 21.11 19.07 3.92
CA LYS A 599 20.66 19.13 5.30
C LYS A 599 21.42 20.23 6.05
N LEU A 600 20.81 20.79 7.09
CA LEU A 600 21.39 21.90 7.85
C LEU A 600 22.80 21.60 8.36
N ASP A 601 23.02 20.43 8.95
CA ASP A 601 24.30 19.94 9.43
C ASP A 601 25.38 19.89 8.33
N THR A 602 25.01 19.45 7.16
CA THR A 602 25.91 19.31 6.00
C THR A 602 26.31 20.67 5.44
N VAL A 603 25.34 21.60 5.36
CA VAL A 603 25.58 22.97 4.87
C VAL A 603 26.41 23.75 5.90
N ALA A 604 26.06 23.65 7.19
CA ALA A 604 26.82 24.26 8.29
C ALA A 604 28.29 23.83 8.27
N LYS A 605 28.54 22.53 8.18
CA LYS A 605 29.91 22.00 8.09
C LYS A 605 30.67 22.50 6.87
N ALA A 606 30.02 22.60 5.70
CA ALA A 606 30.65 23.07 4.48
C ALA A 606 31.07 24.53 4.55
N LEU A 607 30.33 25.34 5.31
CA LEU A 607 30.58 26.76 5.52
C LEU A 607 31.39 27.06 6.79
N GLY A 608 31.73 26.01 7.59
CA GLY A 608 32.45 26.21 8.85
C GLY A 608 31.59 26.92 9.91
N VAL A 609 30.28 26.68 9.93
CA VAL A 609 29.35 27.16 10.94
C VAL A 609 29.16 26.08 12.00
N SER A 610 29.18 26.46 13.28
CA SER A 610 28.94 25.54 14.41
C SER A 610 27.43 25.27 14.55
N LEU A 611 27.07 24.01 14.78
CA LEU A 611 25.71 23.61 15.08
C LEU A 611 25.77 22.90 16.46
N GLU A 612 25.39 23.62 17.50
CA GLU A 612 25.26 23.12 18.85
C GLU A 612 23.78 22.84 19.14
N ASN A 613 23.47 21.77 19.86
CA ASN A 613 22.10 21.37 20.23
C ASN A 613 21.12 21.26 19.04
N HIS A 614 21.49 20.50 18.04
CA HIS A 614 20.61 20.22 16.90
C HIS A 614 19.23 19.71 17.34
N HIS A 615 18.15 20.14 16.67
CA HIS A 615 16.74 19.93 17.02
C HIS A 615 16.26 20.77 18.23
N ARG A 616 16.78 21.98 18.38
CA ARG A 616 16.22 23.06 19.16
C ARG A 616 16.00 24.25 18.22
N ALA A 617 14.73 24.62 18.04
CA ALA A 617 14.33 25.57 17.01
C ALA A 617 15.15 26.88 17.01
N VAL A 618 15.52 27.43 18.18
CA VAL A 618 16.32 28.67 18.26
C VAL A 618 17.77 28.47 17.86
N ASP A 619 18.35 27.30 18.16
CA ASP A 619 19.75 26.99 17.80
C ASP A 619 19.86 26.69 16.31
N ASP A 620 18.89 25.96 15.73
CA ASP A 620 18.79 25.68 14.30
C ASP A 620 18.52 26.99 13.50
N ALA A 621 17.65 27.89 14.00
CA ALA A 621 17.47 29.23 13.44
C ALA A 621 18.75 30.09 13.51
N GLY A 622 19.50 29.99 14.61
CA GLY A 622 20.78 30.67 14.78
C GLY A 622 21.84 30.19 13.77
N CYS A 623 21.99 28.88 13.65
CA CYS A 623 22.85 28.24 12.66
C CYS A 623 22.45 28.63 11.23
N THR A 624 21.16 28.58 10.93
CA THR A 624 20.62 28.99 9.63
C THR A 624 20.90 30.46 9.35
N ALA A 625 20.84 31.33 10.35
CA ALA A 625 21.17 32.76 10.21
C ALA A 625 22.65 32.99 9.86
N GLU A 626 23.56 32.30 10.53
CA GLU A 626 24.99 32.38 10.20
C GLU A 626 25.27 31.85 8.78
N ILE A 627 24.63 30.76 8.38
CA ILE A 627 24.68 30.26 7.00
C ILE A 627 24.17 31.31 6.03
N PHE A 628 23.02 31.91 6.33
CA PHE A 628 22.38 32.91 5.47
C PHE A 628 23.21 34.16 5.32
N VAL A 629 23.85 34.66 6.36
CA VAL A 629 24.77 35.79 6.30
C VAL A 629 25.94 35.49 5.34
N LYS A 630 26.53 34.31 5.41
CA LYS A 630 27.56 33.87 4.45
C LYS A 630 27.02 33.78 3.02
N PHE A 631 25.79 33.36 2.85
CA PHE A 631 25.16 33.36 1.51
C PHE A 631 24.99 34.78 0.96
N ILE A 632 24.57 35.73 1.79
CA ILE A 632 24.48 37.15 1.39
C ILE A 632 25.85 37.67 0.96
N GLU A 633 26.95 37.37 1.68
CA GLU A 633 28.31 37.72 1.28
C GLU A 633 28.69 37.14 -0.09
N MET A 634 28.43 35.83 -0.31
CA MET A 634 28.66 35.15 -1.57
C MET A 634 27.82 35.71 -2.73
N LEU A 635 26.56 36.14 -2.46
CA LEU A 635 25.71 36.78 -3.45
C LEU A 635 26.25 38.17 -3.86
N ARG A 636 26.71 38.95 -2.88
CA ARG A 636 27.38 40.26 -3.13
C ARG A 636 28.67 40.12 -3.94
N GLU A 637 29.47 39.11 -3.63
CA GLU A 637 30.69 38.79 -4.41
C GLU A 637 30.36 38.45 -5.88
N ARG A 638 29.15 37.96 -6.15
CA ARG A 638 28.63 37.68 -7.50
C ARG A 638 27.99 38.91 -8.15
N GLY A 639 27.98 40.05 -7.50
CA GLY A 639 27.42 41.30 -8.00
C GLY A 639 25.90 41.43 -7.86
N MET A 640 25.26 40.58 -7.02
CA MET A 640 23.85 40.70 -6.73
C MET A 640 23.58 41.77 -5.67
N SER A 641 22.49 42.53 -5.82
CA SER A 641 22.09 43.59 -4.91
C SER A 641 20.65 43.43 -4.39
N THR A 642 19.78 42.72 -5.13
CA THR A 642 18.40 42.54 -4.76
C THR A 642 17.96 41.08 -4.73
N LEU A 643 16.88 40.79 -4.00
CA LEU A 643 16.29 39.43 -3.93
C LEU A 643 15.73 38.97 -5.28
N ASP A 644 15.29 39.85 -6.16
CA ASP A 644 14.82 39.52 -7.50
C ASP A 644 15.99 39.06 -8.41
N GLU A 645 17.16 39.66 -8.29
CA GLU A 645 18.38 39.22 -8.99
C GLU A 645 18.81 37.83 -8.51
N VAL A 646 18.65 37.52 -7.23
CA VAL A 646 18.89 36.19 -6.66
C VAL A 646 17.96 35.14 -7.29
N ASN A 647 16.70 35.47 -7.45
CA ASN A 647 15.74 34.56 -8.12
C ASN A 647 16.15 34.31 -9.58
N ALA A 648 16.54 35.36 -10.31
CA ALA A 648 16.96 35.26 -11.71
C ALA A 648 18.20 34.35 -11.87
N MET A 649 19.09 34.34 -10.89
CA MET A 649 20.31 33.49 -10.90
C MET A 649 19.93 32.00 -10.79
N GLY A 650 18.89 31.63 -10.02
CA GLY A 650 18.52 30.24 -9.73
C GLY A 650 17.86 29.51 -10.88
N THR A 651 17.15 30.20 -11.74
CA THR A 651 16.31 29.61 -12.79
C THR A 651 17.09 29.11 -14.02
N SER A 652 18.40 29.38 -14.15
CA SER A 652 19.13 29.21 -15.43
C SER A 652 20.18 28.09 -15.46
N SER A 653 20.47 27.39 -14.37
CA SER A 653 21.60 26.46 -14.31
C SER A 653 21.19 25.01 -14.43
N VAL A 654 21.73 24.28 -15.44
CA VAL A 654 21.57 22.82 -15.62
C VAL A 654 21.98 22.06 -14.34
N GLN A 655 23.03 22.51 -13.65
CA GLN A 655 23.52 21.89 -12.42
C GLN A 655 22.50 21.98 -11.28
N ASN A 656 21.69 23.03 -11.23
CA ASN A 656 20.62 23.18 -10.23
C ASN A 656 19.49 22.20 -10.50
N VAL A 657 19.01 22.14 -11.75
CA VAL A 657 17.96 21.17 -12.16
C VAL A 657 18.38 19.74 -11.84
N GLN A 658 19.66 19.39 -12.03
CA GLN A 658 20.17 18.06 -11.72
C GLN A 658 20.14 17.71 -10.23
N LYS A 659 20.06 18.68 -9.32
CA LYS A 659 20.05 18.48 -7.85
C LYS A 659 18.67 18.66 -7.22
N MET A 660 17.72 19.21 -7.94
CA MET A 660 16.36 19.40 -7.46
C MET A 660 15.62 18.08 -7.29
N PRO A 661 14.59 17.99 -6.41
CA PRO A 661 13.73 16.83 -6.32
C PRO A 661 12.99 16.60 -7.64
N THR A 662 12.67 15.34 -7.90
CA THR A 662 11.88 14.94 -9.06
C THR A 662 10.53 14.42 -8.61
N TYR A 663 9.50 14.74 -9.38
CA TYR A 663 8.14 14.24 -9.19
C TYR A 663 7.69 13.52 -10.46
N HIS A 664 6.83 12.53 -10.33
CA HIS A 664 6.25 11.87 -11.48
C HIS A 664 5.17 12.75 -12.11
N ALA A 665 5.11 12.75 -13.42
CA ALA A 665 4.06 13.38 -14.20
C ALA A 665 3.84 12.61 -15.51
N ILE A 666 2.59 12.40 -15.91
CA ILE A 666 2.28 11.74 -17.17
C ILE A 666 2.17 12.79 -18.27
N ILE A 667 2.98 12.64 -19.30
CA ILE A 667 2.93 13.52 -20.49
C ILE A 667 2.43 12.69 -21.67
N LEU A 668 1.31 13.10 -22.28
CA LEU A 668 0.68 12.42 -23.41
C LEU A 668 0.71 13.29 -24.66
N ALA A 669 1.07 12.71 -25.79
CA ALA A 669 1.00 13.36 -27.07
C ALA A 669 -0.41 13.29 -27.67
N THR A 670 -0.98 14.41 -28.07
CA THR A 670 -2.33 14.51 -28.68
C THR A 670 -2.30 14.57 -30.21
N CYS A 671 -1.16 14.87 -30.79
CA CYS A 671 -0.95 14.99 -32.24
C CYS A 671 0.52 14.75 -32.60
N ASP A 672 0.83 14.77 -33.90
CA ASP A 672 2.22 14.58 -34.39
C ASP A 672 3.21 15.64 -33.91
N GLN A 673 2.74 16.90 -33.79
CA GLN A 673 3.56 17.95 -33.19
C GLN A 673 3.87 17.63 -31.74
N GLY A 674 2.88 17.21 -30.96
CA GLY A 674 3.08 16.77 -29.57
C GLY A 674 4.05 15.60 -29.45
N ARG A 675 3.94 14.59 -30.33
CA ARG A 675 4.89 13.48 -30.38
C ARG A 675 6.32 13.95 -30.66
N THR A 676 6.49 14.89 -31.59
CA THR A 676 7.78 15.51 -31.88
C THR A 676 8.33 16.26 -30.68
N ASN A 677 7.48 17.02 -29.97
CA ASN A 677 7.84 17.75 -28.77
C ASN A 677 8.18 16.81 -27.61
N LEU A 678 7.45 15.70 -27.47
CA LEU A 678 7.77 14.63 -26.50
C LEU A 678 9.17 14.06 -26.72
N TYR A 679 9.53 13.72 -27.97
CA TYR A 679 10.88 13.25 -28.31
C TYR A 679 11.96 14.29 -27.96
N LYS A 680 11.70 15.60 -28.17
CA LYS A 680 12.64 16.68 -27.82
C LYS A 680 12.82 16.76 -26.32
N LEU A 681 11.75 16.71 -25.54
CA LEU A 681 11.79 16.72 -24.08
C LEU A 681 12.58 15.54 -23.54
N ILE A 682 12.34 14.32 -24.02
CA ILE A 682 13.08 13.13 -23.64
C ILE A 682 14.56 13.24 -24.02
N SER A 683 14.87 13.74 -25.21
CA SER A 683 16.25 13.98 -25.65
C SER A 683 16.97 14.99 -24.73
N LEU A 684 16.32 16.10 -24.39
CA LEU A 684 16.87 17.09 -23.47
C LEU A 684 17.07 16.50 -22.07
N ALA A 685 16.12 15.70 -21.58
CA ALA A 685 16.20 15.04 -20.29
C ALA A 685 17.42 14.12 -20.17
N HIS A 686 17.72 13.36 -21.23
CA HIS A 686 18.87 12.46 -21.26
C HIS A 686 20.19 13.15 -21.56
N ILE A 687 20.23 14.10 -22.48
CA ILE A 687 21.48 14.73 -22.93
C ILE A 687 21.93 15.86 -21.99
N LYS A 688 20.96 16.67 -21.52
CA LYS A 688 21.27 17.92 -20.82
C LYS A 688 21.02 17.81 -19.30
N TYR A 689 19.91 17.22 -18.90
CA TYR A 689 19.44 17.26 -17.51
C TYR A 689 19.59 15.94 -16.76
N TYR A 690 20.22 14.93 -17.35
CA TYR A 690 20.37 13.62 -16.72
C TYR A 690 21.23 13.69 -15.44
N HIS A 691 20.65 13.22 -14.34
CA HIS A 691 21.40 12.92 -13.12
C HIS A 691 20.68 11.80 -12.38
N ARG A 692 21.20 10.57 -12.46
CA ARG A 692 20.57 9.31 -12.00
C ARG A 692 19.26 8.97 -12.72
N ARG A 693 18.52 9.99 -13.19
CA ARG A 693 17.23 9.89 -13.91
C ARG A 693 17.19 10.98 -14.97
N PRO A 694 16.46 10.77 -16.08
CA PRO A 694 16.23 11.80 -17.08
C PRO A 694 15.22 12.83 -16.56
N ARG A 695 15.68 14.03 -16.24
CA ARG A 695 14.88 15.09 -15.62
C ARG A 695 14.28 16.02 -16.65
N ILE A 696 13.02 16.37 -16.47
CA ILE A 696 12.32 17.36 -17.32
C ILE A 696 11.98 18.58 -16.46
N PRO A 697 12.64 19.74 -16.67
CA PRO A 697 12.25 20.98 -16.03
C PRO A 697 10.86 21.44 -16.48
N LYS A 698 10.04 21.99 -15.57
CA LYS A 698 8.74 22.57 -15.93
C LYS A 698 8.88 23.68 -16.97
N SER A 699 9.94 24.48 -16.91
CA SER A 699 10.24 25.50 -17.90
C SER A 699 10.40 24.94 -19.30
N GLU A 700 11.13 23.84 -19.48
CA GLU A 700 11.28 23.18 -20.77
C GLU A 700 9.98 22.49 -21.20
N PHE A 701 9.21 21.92 -20.29
CA PHE A 701 7.89 21.40 -20.59
C PHE A 701 6.96 22.50 -21.14
N ILE A 702 6.91 23.66 -20.50
CA ILE A 702 6.10 24.81 -20.95
C ILE A 702 6.53 25.23 -22.36
N ARG A 703 7.84 25.27 -22.63
CA ARG A 703 8.40 25.63 -23.94
C ARG A 703 7.95 24.70 -25.05
N TYR A 704 7.78 23.40 -24.77
CA TYR A 704 7.39 22.37 -25.72
C TYR A 704 5.97 21.85 -25.51
N ARG A 705 5.11 22.61 -24.79
CA ARG A 705 3.77 22.14 -24.39
C ARG A 705 2.82 21.92 -25.56
N ASP A 706 3.04 22.53 -26.73
CA ASP A 706 2.15 22.42 -27.87
C ASP A 706 1.94 20.96 -28.31
N GLY A 707 0.67 20.53 -28.33
CA GLY A 707 0.26 19.17 -28.65
C GLY A 707 0.52 18.13 -27.53
N LEU A 708 0.82 18.57 -26.28
CA LEU A 708 1.01 17.72 -25.12
C LEU A 708 -0.05 18.00 -24.05
N LEU A 709 -0.49 16.94 -23.37
CA LEU A 709 -1.25 16.99 -22.13
C LEU A 709 -0.38 16.51 -20.99
N ILE A 710 -0.58 17.08 -19.79
CA ILE A 710 0.13 16.66 -18.58
C ILE A 710 -0.86 16.26 -17.49
N GLY A 711 -0.63 15.08 -16.88
CA GLY A 711 -1.39 14.53 -15.78
C GLY A 711 -0.59 14.51 -14.49
N SER A 712 -1.30 14.49 -13.34
CA SER A 712 -0.70 14.57 -12.00
C SER A 712 0.03 13.30 -11.55
N ALA A 713 -0.05 12.23 -12.32
CA ALA A 713 0.55 10.92 -12.08
C ALA A 713 0.15 10.24 -10.75
N CYS A 714 1.03 9.38 -10.24
CA CYS A 714 0.84 8.47 -9.12
C CYS A 714 1.16 9.12 -7.75
N GLU A 715 1.38 8.29 -6.72
CA GLU A 715 1.77 8.71 -5.37
C GLU A 715 3.13 9.45 -5.32
N ALA A 716 3.98 9.24 -6.32
CA ALA A 716 5.24 9.96 -6.47
C ALA A 716 5.07 11.29 -7.23
N GLY A 717 3.85 11.63 -7.66
CA GLY A 717 3.50 12.90 -8.28
C GLY A 717 3.50 14.07 -7.29
N GLU A 718 3.74 15.27 -7.82
CA GLU A 718 3.86 16.47 -7.00
C GLU A 718 2.55 16.79 -6.26
N LEU A 719 1.40 16.67 -6.93
CA LEU A 719 0.09 16.92 -6.34
C LEU A 719 -0.23 15.93 -5.21
N TYR A 720 -0.02 14.63 -5.46
CA TYR A 720 -0.25 13.60 -4.44
C TYR A 720 0.63 13.84 -3.21
N ARG A 721 1.91 14.12 -3.42
CA ARG A 721 2.86 14.45 -2.34
C ARG A 721 2.49 15.73 -1.58
N ALA A 722 1.98 16.75 -2.26
CA ALA A 722 1.49 17.97 -1.61
C ALA A 722 0.29 17.69 -0.71
N ILE A 723 -0.66 16.89 -1.17
CA ILE A 723 -1.83 16.48 -0.39
C ILE A 723 -1.42 15.62 0.81
N LEU A 724 -0.57 14.61 0.57
CA LEU A 724 -0.05 13.70 1.59
C LEU A 724 0.65 14.45 2.73
N ASN A 725 1.44 15.47 2.39
CA ASN A 725 2.17 16.30 3.35
C ASN A 725 1.35 17.47 3.89
N GLY A 726 0.05 17.53 3.62
CA GLY A 726 -0.84 18.58 4.13
C GLY A 726 -0.44 20.00 3.72
N ARG A 727 0.05 20.18 2.47
CA ARG A 727 0.45 21.51 1.99
C ARG A 727 -0.75 22.47 1.92
N PRO A 728 -0.52 23.78 2.05
CA PRO A 728 -1.59 24.78 1.98
C PRO A 728 -2.43 24.69 0.70
N GLU A 729 -3.71 25.03 0.80
CA GLU A 729 -4.64 24.99 -0.33
C GLU A 729 -4.20 25.91 -1.49
N GLU A 730 -3.50 27.02 -1.23
CA GLU A 730 -2.93 27.89 -2.26
C GLU A 730 -1.88 27.16 -3.10
N GLU A 731 -0.98 26.39 -2.47
CA GLU A 731 0.02 25.60 -3.17
C GLU A 731 -0.65 24.46 -3.94
N ILE A 732 -1.59 23.74 -3.33
CA ILE A 732 -2.38 22.70 -4.00
C ILE A 732 -3.12 23.27 -5.21
N SER A 733 -3.74 24.45 -5.08
CA SER A 733 -4.45 25.14 -6.17
C SER A 733 -3.51 25.49 -7.33
N ARG A 734 -2.31 25.98 -7.04
CA ARG A 734 -1.26 26.27 -8.04
C ARG A 734 -0.86 25.01 -8.79
N LEU A 735 -0.68 23.88 -8.08
CA LEU A 735 -0.34 22.60 -8.67
C LEU A 735 -1.46 22.06 -9.54
N VAL A 736 -2.71 22.07 -9.08
CA VAL A 736 -3.88 21.62 -9.87
C VAL A 736 -4.02 22.41 -11.17
N ASN A 737 -3.80 23.73 -11.13
CA ASN A 737 -3.85 24.58 -12.33
C ASN A 737 -2.77 24.24 -13.38
N PHE A 738 -1.62 23.73 -12.96
CA PHE A 738 -0.55 23.33 -13.87
C PHE A 738 -0.91 22.09 -14.70
N TYR A 739 -1.64 21.13 -14.10
CA TYR A 739 -2.01 19.88 -14.76
C TYR A 739 -3.28 20.03 -15.64
N ASP A 740 -3.33 19.30 -16.75
CA ASP A 740 -4.49 19.24 -17.62
C ASP A 740 -5.55 18.28 -17.09
N TYR A 741 -5.14 17.21 -16.41
CA TYR A 741 -6.00 16.26 -15.74
C TYR A 741 -5.35 15.74 -14.46
N LEU A 742 -6.17 15.22 -13.55
CA LEU A 742 -5.71 14.63 -12.29
C LEU A 742 -5.88 13.11 -12.32
N GLU A 743 -5.12 12.41 -11.51
CA GLU A 743 -5.07 10.96 -11.49
C GLU A 743 -5.36 10.41 -10.10
N ILE A 744 -6.19 9.37 -10.04
CA ILE A 744 -6.42 8.55 -8.85
C ILE A 744 -6.05 7.10 -9.15
N GLN A 745 -5.63 6.37 -8.12
CA GLN A 745 -5.20 4.99 -8.25
C GLN A 745 -5.94 4.07 -7.28
N PRO A 746 -6.05 2.75 -7.59
CA PRO A 746 -6.57 1.76 -6.66
C PRO A 746 -5.76 1.74 -5.36
N LEU A 747 -6.43 1.45 -4.25
CA LEU A 747 -5.79 1.42 -2.93
C LEU A 747 -4.60 0.45 -2.87
N GLY A 748 -4.68 -0.66 -3.62
CA GLY A 748 -3.61 -1.66 -3.69
C GLY A 748 -2.28 -1.10 -4.18
N ASN A 749 -2.28 -0.12 -5.10
CA ASN A 749 -1.06 0.52 -5.60
C ASN A 749 -0.32 1.27 -4.50
N ASN A 750 -1.06 1.89 -3.59
CA ASN A 750 -0.54 2.76 -2.54
C ASN A 750 -0.54 2.09 -1.16
N ALA A 751 -0.88 0.79 -1.07
CA ALA A 751 -0.94 0.04 0.19
C ALA A 751 0.40 -0.03 0.95
N PHE A 752 1.52 0.18 0.27
CA PHE A 752 2.83 0.26 0.91
C PHE A 752 2.94 1.48 1.84
N LEU A 753 2.26 2.61 1.54
CA LEU A 753 2.23 3.79 2.40
C LEU A 753 1.61 3.52 3.77
N VAL A 754 0.66 2.58 3.85
CA VAL A 754 0.06 2.15 5.13
C VAL A 754 1.03 1.30 5.96
N ARG A 755 2.02 0.68 5.32
CA ARG A 755 3.02 -0.18 5.97
C ARG A 755 4.31 0.55 6.28
N ASP A 756 4.49 1.73 5.73
CA ASP A 756 5.66 2.58 5.93
C ASP A 756 5.46 3.40 7.21
N GLU A 757 6.27 3.13 8.23
CA GLU A 757 6.22 3.81 9.53
C GLU A 757 6.53 5.31 9.44
N ASP A 758 7.21 5.74 8.36
CA ASP A 758 7.52 7.15 8.08
C ASP A 758 6.40 7.88 7.33
N SER A 759 5.36 7.14 6.90
CA SER A 759 4.24 7.70 6.15
C SER A 759 3.19 8.32 7.09
N PRO A 760 2.59 9.46 6.74
CA PRO A 760 1.43 10.00 7.47
C PRO A 760 0.13 9.21 7.23
N VAL A 761 0.17 8.14 6.42
CA VAL A 761 -0.99 7.29 6.09
C VAL A 761 -1.03 6.12 7.06
N ALA A 762 -2.02 6.09 7.94
CA ALA A 762 -2.19 5.03 8.91
C ALA A 762 -3.10 3.88 8.43
N SER A 763 -3.98 4.16 7.47
CA SER A 763 -5.03 3.22 7.06
C SER A 763 -5.41 3.33 5.59
N ASN A 764 -6.18 2.34 5.10
CA ASN A 764 -6.78 2.42 3.77
C ASN A 764 -7.81 3.56 3.66
N ASP A 765 -8.42 3.98 4.77
CA ASP A 765 -9.38 5.08 4.76
C ASP A 765 -8.69 6.42 4.45
N ASP A 766 -7.45 6.61 4.91
CA ASP A 766 -6.64 7.79 4.54
C ASP A 766 -6.35 7.82 3.04
N LEU A 767 -6.04 6.66 2.44
CA LEU A 767 -5.85 6.55 0.98
C LEU A 767 -7.15 6.88 0.22
N ILE A 768 -8.30 6.47 0.75
CA ILE A 768 -9.62 6.81 0.20
C ILE A 768 -9.84 8.32 0.28
N GLU A 769 -9.54 8.97 1.40
CA GLU A 769 -9.72 10.42 1.55
C GLU A 769 -8.78 11.22 0.64
N ILE A 770 -7.54 10.77 0.40
CA ILE A 770 -6.65 11.38 -0.59
C ILE A 770 -7.28 11.29 -1.99
N ASN A 771 -7.77 10.11 -2.40
CA ASN A 771 -8.44 9.95 -3.69
C ASN A 771 -9.69 10.84 -3.79
N LYS A 772 -10.52 10.91 -2.74
CA LYS A 772 -11.69 11.80 -2.69
C LYS A 772 -11.28 13.29 -2.76
N LYS A 773 -10.19 13.69 -2.11
CA LYS A 773 -9.67 15.05 -2.19
C LYS A 773 -9.26 15.40 -3.62
N ILE A 774 -8.57 14.50 -4.31
CA ILE A 774 -8.19 14.68 -5.73
C ILE A 774 -9.44 14.82 -6.61
N VAL A 775 -10.49 14.00 -6.39
CA VAL A 775 -11.75 14.11 -7.13
C VAL A 775 -12.42 15.46 -6.89
N ARG A 776 -12.54 15.90 -5.63
CA ARG A 776 -13.11 17.25 -5.29
C ARG A 776 -12.32 18.39 -5.93
N LEU A 777 -10.99 18.30 -5.94
CA LEU A 777 -10.13 19.26 -6.64
C LEU A 777 -10.40 19.28 -8.14
N GLY A 778 -10.58 18.10 -8.76
CA GLY A 778 -10.97 18.01 -10.16
C GLY A 778 -12.30 18.70 -10.45
N GLU A 779 -13.30 18.49 -9.60
CA GLU A 779 -14.60 19.16 -9.69
C GLU A 779 -14.46 20.69 -9.51
N GLN A 780 -13.75 21.12 -8.48
CA GLN A 780 -13.55 22.54 -8.13
C GLN A 780 -12.82 23.31 -9.23
N PHE A 781 -11.80 22.70 -9.84
CA PHE A 781 -10.96 23.35 -10.87
C PHE A 781 -11.36 22.97 -12.32
N HIS A 782 -12.47 22.26 -12.49
CA HIS A 782 -12.96 21.78 -13.80
C HIS A 782 -11.91 20.96 -14.57
N LYS A 783 -11.12 20.14 -13.84
CA LYS A 783 -10.11 19.22 -14.41
C LYS A 783 -10.68 17.82 -14.50
N PRO A 784 -10.51 17.11 -15.62
CA PRO A 784 -10.83 15.69 -15.68
C PRO A 784 -10.07 14.91 -14.63
N VAL A 785 -10.73 13.95 -13.99
CA VAL A 785 -10.08 12.99 -13.07
C VAL A 785 -10.16 11.62 -13.72
N VAL A 786 -9.01 10.98 -13.86
CA VAL A 786 -8.89 9.65 -14.47
C VAL A 786 -8.45 8.63 -13.43
N ALA A 787 -9.04 7.43 -13.50
CA ALA A 787 -8.58 6.30 -12.71
C ALA A 787 -7.60 5.48 -13.55
N THR A 788 -6.39 5.31 -13.05
CA THR A 788 -5.33 4.54 -13.69
C THR A 788 -4.88 3.38 -12.81
N PHE A 789 -4.17 2.42 -13.41
CA PHE A 789 -3.64 1.26 -12.71
C PHE A 789 -2.18 1.07 -13.12
N ARG A 790 -1.28 1.31 -12.19
CA ARG A 790 0.16 1.12 -12.37
C ARG A 790 0.58 -0.31 -12.10
#